data_b602f51d51f5a5b974c08c154d8dc0d9
#
_entry.id   b602f51d51f5a5b974c08c154d8dc0d9
#
_cell.length_a   1.000
_cell.length_b   1.000
_cell.length_c   1.000
_cell.angle_alpha   90.00
_cell.angle_beta   90.00
_cell.angle_gamma   90.00
#
_symmetry.space_group_name_H-M   'P 1'
#
loop_
_entity.id
_entity.type
_entity.pdbx_description
1 polymer ?
#
loop_
_entity_poly.entity_id
_entity_poly.type
_entity_poly.pdbx_seq_one_letter_code
_entity_poly.pdbx_strand_id
1 'polypeptide(L)'
;MDLTEQHVCRVPQPSLIRKKESTGPLSRRRSFHRISQSAIVWRFLSQFSLCAVVATLSLAHFPCAIHAQTLPAPATASNSAKQPQGNEVPATPSPAVVDQAIPLPQIADRAEQLDRLLKEINNQLIPKSELLASDKNVTEKTAEIRKRAVQTMDFLAGDHTSLDLEDEQRYWRSRSLEFAEERKLLTARAGKLGEQIQTLDDQQREWMATWIQVHETKGLETIVDRIKQQLDKIQAAKSEVQAQLNIVLSMQNQVSQQDQQISEILLRARQVRERDRGHLFEMDGPPLWEARHTQANEQDIGTSFRTSVERSFAGASEFVGAHKAAMFALVIFYFLALFGVLKLRSYVARTAQAEVTAEASLVLARPYSAALSVMLLATLIGTGQSVALMPIGVAFAFCLLYIVPVLRLLTLLVESHLKIFLYTLAAFYTLCAVYSIIQLPSFFRREIYAVLIFSALVCFGWLARKSGINPVQCQNRKTRILWIGIYTGVVLLGVSLVANLVGFVSLAQVLGLGVLVGTFFAAAFFCVVRVLILILITVLHTNWARSLLEMRADAVERWGCRILSIAALLLWLKAMMRLLAVYEGVLGTLSELIHHPIGFGGMHFTFGGALTVVLVLLFGYALANGSAFLLRKVVLPKLSLKRGVPYAISTVTYYVLLSVVGVAALSATGVELDKFTVLTGALGVGLGFGLQNIVNNFVSGLILLFERPIHVGDTVEVGGLVGMVRRIGARSSTILTFQGAEVIVPNNNLIATQVINWTLSSQWRRVDVPVGIAYGTDPERVIKLLVRVAESHPGVLLVRPPMAFFLGFGESALKFELRFWSAEQDTWFQLQSDVTVAVAKALQEAGIEIPFPQRDLHVRSITPSVPESVLSKAGHPTSISREGRKSGTN
;
A
#
# COMPACT_ATOMS: atom_id res chain seq x y z
N MET A 1 50.21 29.10 -47.34
CA MET A 1 50.41 30.27 -46.47
C MET A 1 50.04 29.74 -45.10
N ASP A 2 50.99 29.11 -44.38
CA ASP A 2 51.94 29.74 -43.47
C ASP A 2 51.22 30.19 -42.20
N LEU A 3 51.55 29.88 -41.00
CA LEU A 3 52.72 29.35 -40.28
C LEU A 3 52.26 29.06 -38.85
N THR A 4 52.56 27.87 -38.29
CA THR A 4 53.51 27.65 -37.17
C THR A 4 53.43 28.59 -35.99
N GLU A 5 53.35 28.12 -34.73
CA GLU A 5 54.37 27.64 -33.82
C GLU A 5 53.74 27.15 -32.49
N GLN A 6 53.93 25.98 -32.07
CA GLN A 6 54.73 25.42 -30.99
C GLN A 6 55.23 26.38 -29.87
N HIS A 7 54.86 26.08 -28.61
CA HIS A 7 55.85 26.10 -27.54
C HIS A 7 55.51 25.08 -26.41
N VAL A 8 56.35 24.11 -26.30
CA VAL A 8 56.66 23.23 -25.21
C VAL A 8 57.51 23.97 -24.16
N CYS A 9 57.32 23.70 -22.85
CA CYS A 9 58.37 23.62 -21.81
C CYS A 9 57.72 23.68 -20.42
N ARG A 10 57.88 22.75 -19.63
CA ARG A 10 58.89 22.12 -18.79
C ARG A 10 58.51 22.21 -17.30
N VAL A 11 58.56 21.08 -16.69
CA VAL A 11 58.64 20.83 -15.25
C VAL A 11 60.00 21.29 -14.73
N PRO A 12 60.12 21.75 -13.47
CA PRO A 12 61.10 21.18 -12.58
C PRO A 12 60.61 20.90 -11.14
N GLN A 13 61.02 19.76 -10.61
CA GLN A 13 61.25 19.47 -9.19
C GLN A 13 62.78 19.67 -8.91
N PRO A 14 63.25 19.48 -7.65
CA PRO A 14 62.92 20.01 -6.33
C PRO A 14 64.15 20.68 -5.64
N SER A 15 63.94 21.39 -4.51
CA SER A 15 65.05 21.58 -3.56
C SER A 15 64.54 21.72 -2.12
N LEU A 16 65.07 20.92 -1.25
CA LEU A 16 65.08 20.95 0.20
C LEU A 16 65.67 22.29 0.73
N ILE A 17 65.08 22.92 1.74
CA ILE A 17 65.79 23.51 2.88
C ILE A 17 64.87 23.61 4.10
N ARG A 18 65.51 23.43 5.23
CA ARG A 18 65.09 23.24 6.63
C ARG A 18 64.52 24.50 7.32
N LYS A 19 63.60 24.20 8.30
CA LYS A 19 63.40 24.80 9.65
C LYS A 19 63.06 26.26 9.80
N LYS A 20 61.85 26.53 10.36
CA LYS A 20 61.75 27.05 11.74
C LYS A 20 60.30 27.00 12.23
N GLU A 21 60.17 26.59 13.49
CA GLU A 21 58.95 26.63 14.32
C GLU A 21 58.37 28.04 14.46
N SER A 22 57.03 28.15 14.38
CA SER A 22 56.31 29.12 15.17
C SER A 22 54.83 28.66 15.36
N THR A 23 54.49 28.51 16.57
CA THR A 23 53.23 28.13 17.21
C THR A 23 52.07 29.04 16.88
N GLY A 24 50.85 28.46 16.66
CA GLY A 24 49.53 29.03 16.97
C GLY A 24 48.63 29.36 15.76
N PRO A 25 47.31 29.39 15.95
CA PRO A 25 46.45 28.38 16.56
C PRO A 25 45.36 27.87 15.61
N LEU A 26 45.23 26.59 15.45
CA LEU A 26 44.11 25.88 14.81
C LEU A 26 43.04 25.56 15.85
N SER A 27 42.19 26.50 16.21
CA SER A 27 41.04 26.28 17.08
C SER A 27 39.81 27.12 16.74
N ARG A 28 39.33 27.11 15.48
CA ARG A 28 38.06 27.79 15.13
C ARG A 28 37.11 27.05 14.18
N ARG A 29 37.29 25.76 13.94
CA ARG A 29 36.33 25.02 13.07
C ARG A 29 35.60 23.79 13.72
N ARG A 30 35.76 23.58 15.03
CA ARG A 30 35.08 22.44 15.73
C ARG A 30 33.94 22.85 16.66
N SER A 31 33.59 24.12 16.78
CA SER A 31 32.54 24.55 17.72
C SER A 31 31.15 24.75 17.12
N PHE A 32 30.95 24.59 15.83
CA PHE A 32 29.65 24.85 15.19
C PHE A 32 28.68 23.65 15.19
N HIS A 33 29.14 22.42 15.46
CA HIS A 33 28.25 21.25 15.45
C HIS A 33 27.67 20.87 16.83
N ARG A 34 28.20 21.38 17.93
CA ARG A 34 27.63 21.10 19.28
C ARG A 34 26.41 21.94 19.65
N ILE A 35 26.14 23.03 18.92
CA ILE A 35 25.06 23.98 19.28
C ILE A 35 23.70 23.56 18.74
N SER A 36 23.61 22.70 17.73
CA SER A 36 22.32 22.43 17.10
C SER A 36 21.45 21.40 17.81
N GLN A 37 22.02 20.45 18.53
CA GLN A 37 21.25 19.35 19.13
C GLN A 37 20.63 19.72 20.48
N SER A 38 21.33 20.45 21.34
CA SER A 38 20.73 21.03 22.54
C SER A 38 19.61 22.03 22.19
N ALA A 39 19.70 22.69 21.01
CA ALA A 39 18.68 23.61 20.54
C ALA A 39 17.33 22.97 20.23
N ILE A 40 17.31 21.73 19.76
CA ILE A 40 16.06 20.99 19.42
C ILE A 40 15.37 20.52 20.70
N VAL A 41 16.13 20.00 21.66
CA VAL A 41 15.62 19.51 22.96
C VAL A 41 14.88 20.61 23.70
N TRP A 42 15.50 21.80 23.74
CA TRP A 42 14.94 22.90 24.48
C TRP A 42 13.78 23.61 23.75
N ARG A 43 13.76 23.60 22.44
CA ARG A 43 12.59 24.08 21.68
C ARG A 43 11.36 23.23 21.99
N PHE A 44 11.56 21.91 22.12
CA PHE A 44 10.47 21.00 22.41
C PHE A 44 9.91 21.21 23.83
N LEU A 45 10.76 21.21 24.86
CA LEU A 45 10.32 21.48 26.23
C LEU A 45 9.67 22.86 26.40
N SER A 46 10.20 23.87 25.71
CA SER A 46 9.63 25.21 25.75
C SER A 46 8.28 25.32 25.02
N GLN A 47 8.10 24.57 23.93
CA GLN A 47 6.82 24.50 23.25
C GLN A 47 5.77 23.75 24.07
N PHE A 48 6.15 22.67 24.75
CA PHE A 48 5.26 21.93 25.64
C PHE A 48 4.81 22.76 26.85
N SER A 49 5.73 23.47 27.50
CA SER A 49 5.39 24.37 28.62
C SER A 49 4.48 25.51 28.17
N LEU A 50 4.76 26.11 27.02
CA LEU A 50 3.96 27.21 26.48
C LEU A 50 2.56 26.72 26.04
N CYS A 51 2.48 25.53 25.41
CA CYS A 51 1.21 24.95 25.01
C CYS A 51 0.36 24.51 26.22
N ALA A 52 0.98 23.98 27.27
CA ALA A 52 0.26 23.69 28.51
C ALA A 52 -0.33 24.95 29.15
N VAL A 53 0.43 26.04 29.17
CA VAL A 53 -0.01 27.34 29.64
C VAL A 53 -1.08 27.95 28.73
N VAL A 54 -0.91 27.86 27.42
CA VAL A 54 -1.91 28.35 26.44
C VAL A 54 -3.17 27.49 26.48
N ALA A 55 -3.09 26.16 26.59
CA ALA A 55 -4.27 25.31 26.70
C ALA A 55 -5.09 25.59 27.98
N THR A 56 -4.39 25.88 29.11
CA THR A 56 -5.07 26.24 30.36
C THR A 56 -5.58 27.68 30.36
N LEU A 57 -4.86 28.63 29.74
CA LEU A 57 -5.31 30.04 29.59
C LEU A 57 -6.39 30.22 28.52
N SER A 58 -6.40 29.40 27.47
CA SER A 58 -7.47 29.42 26.45
C SER A 58 -8.81 28.99 27.02
N LEU A 59 -8.82 28.13 28.07
CA LEU A 59 -10.04 27.79 28.82
C LEU A 59 -10.60 28.98 29.59
N ALA A 60 -9.75 29.93 30.01
CA ALA A 60 -10.17 31.14 30.74
C ALA A 60 -10.69 32.26 29.80
N HIS A 61 -10.47 32.16 28.50
CA HIS A 61 -10.83 33.18 27.51
C HIS A 61 -11.92 32.73 26.52
N PHE A 62 -12.60 31.60 26.74
CA PHE A 62 -13.81 31.29 25.99
C PHE A 62 -14.94 32.18 26.53
N PRO A 63 -15.33 33.23 25.79
CA PRO A 63 -16.52 33.97 26.18
C PRO A 63 -17.71 33.02 25.99
N CYS A 64 -18.49 32.87 27.03
CA CYS A 64 -19.81 32.27 27.04
C CYS A 64 -20.76 33.11 26.17
N ALA A 65 -20.55 33.09 24.84
CA ALA A 65 -21.49 33.62 23.86
C ALA A 65 -22.26 32.43 23.26
N ILE A 66 -23.04 31.79 24.14
CA ILE A 66 -24.14 30.97 23.65
C ILE A 66 -25.24 31.95 23.33
N HIS A 67 -25.31 32.38 22.08
CA HIS A 67 -26.55 32.88 21.53
C HIS A 67 -27.56 31.71 21.63
N ALA A 68 -28.56 31.87 22.47
CA ALA A 68 -29.71 31.02 22.47
C ALA A 68 -30.36 31.13 21.07
N GLN A 69 -29.96 30.30 20.15
CA GLN A 69 -30.78 30.01 18.99
C GLN A 69 -31.91 29.12 19.49
N THR A 70 -33.07 29.72 19.64
CA THR A 70 -34.36 29.07 19.80
C THR A 70 -34.45 27.95 18.75
N LEU A 71 -34.36 26.72 19.23
CA LEU A 71 -34.76 25.54 18.44
C LEU A 71 -36.18 25.76 17.96
N PRO A 72 -36.53 25.55 16.69
CA PRO A 72 -37.90 25.49 16.26
C PRO A 72 -38.59 24.36 17.02
N ALA A 73 -39.76 24.66 17.57
CA ALA A 73 -40.62 23.72 18.26
C ALA A 73 -40.83 22.46 17.40
N PRO A 74 -40.88 21.26 18.00
CA PRO A 74 -41.19 20.06 17.25
C PRO A 74 -42.56 20.21 16.60
N ALA A 75 -42.58 20.16 15.28
CA ALA A 75 -43.82 20.11 14.53
C ALA A 75 -44.59 18.86 14.97
N THR A 76 -45.77 19.11 15.52
CA THR A 76 -46.78 18.09 15.79
C THR A 76 -46.96 17.25 14.53
N ALA A 77 -46.56 16.03 14.59
CA ALA A 77 -46.82 15.05 13.55
C ALA A 77 -48.33 14.78 13.50
N SER A 78 -49.04 15.42 12.59
CA SER A 78 -50.35 14.98 12.19
C SER A 78 -50.20 13.65 11.45
N ASN A 79 -50.76 12.60 12.05
CA ASN A 79 -51.00 11.32 11.40
C ASN A 79 -51.86 11.55 10.14
N SER A 80 -51.25 11.59 8.98
CA SER A 80 -51.88 11.21 7.73
C SER A 80 -51.13 10.02 7.17
N ALA A 81 -51.78 8.87 7.28
CA ALA A 81 -51.38 7.65 6.62
C ALA A 81 -51.24 7.90 5.11
N LYS A 82 -50.03 8.10 4.61
CA LYS A 82 -49.71 7.92 3.21
C LYS A 82 -49.21 6.48 3.04
N GLN A 83 -50.03 5.72 2.32
CA GLN A 83 -49.68 4.45 1.73
C GLN A 83 -48.27 4.54 1.10
N PRO A 84 -47.46 3.51 1.22
CA PRO A 84 -46.20 3.44 0.51
C PRO A 84 -46.47 3.29 -0.98
N GLN A 85 -46.19 4.34 -1.74
CA GLN A 85 -46.07 4.26 -3.19
C GLN A 85 -44.79 3.58 -3.56
N GLY A 86 -44.93 2.53 -4.36
CA GLY A 86 -43.98 2.09 -5.37
C GLY A 86 -42.62 1.72 -4.86
N ASN A 87 -42.48 0.46 -4.46
CA ASN A 87 -41.20 -0.27 -4.65
C ASN A 87 -40.68 0.00 -6.06
N GLU A 88 -39.58 0.69 -6.18
CA GLU A 88 -38.66 0.42 -7.28
C GLU A 88 -38.34 -1.06 -7.19
N VAL A 89 -38.81 -1.76 -8.16
CA VAL A 89 -38.51 -3.17 -8.42
C VAL A 89 -36.99 -3.29 -8.47
N PRO A 90 -36.38 -4.10 -7.61
CA PRO A 90 -34.98 -4.48 -7.81
C PRO A 90 -34.89 -5.08 -9.20
N ALA A 91 -33.81 -4.70 -9.92
CA ALA A 91 -33.51 -5.19 -11.25
C ALA A 91 -33.89 -6.66 -11.38
N THR A 92 -34.65 -6.97 -12.37
CA THR A 92 -35.07 -8.29 -12.82
C THR A 92 -33.96 -9.31 -12.52
N PRO A 93 -34.25 -10.33 -11.73
CA PRO A 93 -33.34 -11.47 -11.63
C PRO A 93 -33.15 -11.99 -13.05
N SER A 94 -31.90 -12.30 -13.36
CA SER A 94 -31.48 -13.05 -14.55
C SER A 94 -32.52 -14.12 -14.89
N PRO A 95 -32.84 -14.39 -16.15
CA PRO A 95 -33.95 -15.21 -16.56
C PRO A 95 -33.90 -16.51 -15.75
N ALA A 96 -35.02 -16.81 -15.09
CA ALA A 96 -35.21 -18.03 -14.33
C ALA A 96 -34.65 -19.20 -15.13
N VAL A 97 -33.70 -19.92 -14.50
CA VAL A 97 -33.36 -21.27 -14.93
C VAL A 97 -34.70 -22.00 -14.94
N VAL A 98 -35.20 -22.25 -16.11
CA VAL A 98 -36.38 -23.09 -16.31
C VAL A 98 -36.08 -24.37 -15.55
N ASP A 99 -36.92 -24.75 -14.61
CA ASP A 99 -36.81 -25.95 -13.81
C ASP A 99 -36.74 -27.16 -14.78
N GLN A 100 -35.53 -27.49 -15.23
CA GLN A 100 -35.30 -28.63 -16.08
C GLN A 100 -35.27 -29.86 -15.16
N ALA A 101 -36.23 -30.70 -15.36
CA ALA A 101 -36.26 -32.00 -14.69
C ALA A 101 -34.97 -32.79 -15.01
N ILE A 102 -34.46 -33.52 -14.04
CA ILE A 102 -33.24 -34.32 -14.15
C ILE A 102 -33.47 -35.44 -15.16
N PRO A 103 -32.65 -35.63 -16.20
CA PRO A 103 -32.78 -36.74 -17.13
C PRO A 103 -32.64 -38.10 -16.43
N LEU A 104 -33.51 -39.09 -16.77
CA LEU A 104 -33.54 -40.39 -16.13
C LEU A 104 -32.16 -41.06 -15.94
N PRO A 105 -31.22 -41.04 -16.91
CA PRO A 105 -29.90 -41.65 -16.72
C PRO A 105 -29.04 -40.97 -15.64
N GLN A 106 -29.32 -39.69 -15.34
CA GLN A 106 -28.51 -38.88 -14.40
C GLN A 106 -29.05 -38.90 -12.96
N ILE A 107 -30.23 -39.47 -12.71
CA ILE A 107 -30.87 -39.47 -11.37
C ILE A 107 -29.95 -40.07 -10.31
N ALA A 108 -29.24 -41.17 -10.64
CA ALA A 108 -28.35 -41.82 -9.68
C ALA A 108 -27.17 -40.95 -9.27
N ASP A 109 -26.51 -40.32 -10.25
CA ASP A 109 -25.34 -39.42 -10.02
C ASP A 109 -25.76 -38.15 -9.31
N ARG A 110 -26.92 -37.59 -9.66
CA ARG A 110 -27.50 -36.41 -9.01
C ARG A 110 -27.91 -36.69 -7.56
N ALA A 111 -28.43 -37.90 -7.27
CA ALA A 111 -28.76 -38.30 -5.92
C ALA A 111 -27.51 -38.40 -5.03
N GLU A 112 -26.39 -38.91 -5.58
CA GLU A 112 -25.12 -38.96 -4.86
C GLU A 112 -24.53 -37.52 -4.64
N GLN A 113 -24.66 -36.65 -5.63
CA GLN A 113 -24.26 -35.25 -5.47
C GLN A 113 -25.08 -34.53 -4.38
N LEU A 114 -26.41 -34.78 -4.37
CA LEU A 114 -27.29 -34.25 -3.34
C LEU A 114 -26.92 -34.78 -1.95
N ASP A 115 -26.67 -36.08 -1.81
CA ASP A 115 -26.27 -36.65 -0.54
C ASP A 115 -24.96 -36.09 0.00
N ARG A 116 -24.00 -35.75 -0.89
CA ARG A 116 -22.77 -35.05 -0.52
C ARG A 116 -23.07 -33.62 -0.05
N LEU A 117 -23.89 -32.87 -0.77
CA LEU A 117 -24.32 -31.51 -0.42
C LEU A 117 -25.03 -31.47 0.94
N LEU A 118 -25.98 -32.39 1.17
CA LEU A 118 -26.70 -32.48 2.43
C LEU A 118 -25.76 -32.81 3.60
N LYS A 119 -24.76 -33.67 3.38
CA LYS A 119 -23.74 -33.98 4.38
C LYS A 119 -22.85 -32.76 4.67
N GLU A 120 -22.49 -31.98 3.65
CA GLU A 120 -21.72 -30.75 3.82
C GLU A 120 -22.52 -29.71 4.62
N ILE A 121 -23.78 -29.48 4.27
CA ILE A 121 -24.69 -28.59 5.02
C ILE A 121 -24.78 -29.05 6.47
N ASN A 122 -25.04 -30.34 6.71
CA ASN A 122 -25.18 -30.86 8.07
C ASN A 122 -23.89 -30.71 8.90
N ASN A 123 -22.71 -30.85 8.28
CA ASN A 123 -21.42 -30.67 8.95
C ASN A 123 -21.16 -29.17 9.30
N GLN A 124 -21.81 -28.24 8.62
CA GLN A 124 -21.71 -26.82 8.88
C GLN A 124 -22.71 -26.31 9.93
N LEU A 125 -23.71 -27.10 10.27
CA LEU A 125 -24.68 -26.82 11.33
C LEU A 125 -24.02 -26.92 12.71
N ILE A 126 -24.42 -26.03 13.62
CA ILE A 126 -24.01 -26.12 15.03
C ILE A 126 -24.90 -27.17 15.74
N PRO A 127 -24.35 -28.02 16.61
CA PRO A 127 -25.13 -28.91 17.42
C PRO A 127 -26.22 -28.14 18.21
N LYS A 128 -27.43 -28.65 18.21
CA LYS A 128 -28.59 -27.99 18.84
C LYS A 128 -28.35 -27.64 20.31
N SER A 129 -27.60 -28.46 21.04
CA SER A 129 -27.23 -28.22 22.44
C SER A 129 -26.35 -27.01 22.61
N GLU A 130 -25.41 -26.80 21.69
CA GLU A 130 -24.47 -25.63 21.70
C GLU A 130 -25.20 -24.36 21.27
N LEU A 131 -26.10 -24.45 20.28
CA LEU A 131 -26.92 -23.32 19.85
C LEU A 131 -27.87 -22.84 20.96
N LEU A 132 -28.54 -23.78 21.66
CA LEU A 132 -29.41 -23.44 22.81
C LEU A 132 -28.60 -22.88 24.00
N ALA A 133 -27.39 -23.36 24.23
CA ALA A 133 -26.49 -22.81 25.25
C ALA A 133 -26.08 -21.37 24.90
N SER A 134 -25.83 -21.09 23.62
CA SER A 134 -25.54 -19.73 23.13
C SER A 134 -26.75 -18.79 23.29
N ASP A 135 -27.95 -19.23 22.93
CA ASP A 135 -29.20 -18.46 23.10
C ASP A 135 -29.46 -18.14 24.58
N LYS A 136 -29.28 -19.12 25.48
CA LYS A 136 -29.38 -18.91 26.91
C LYS A 136 -28.34 -17.88 27.41
N ASN A 137 -27.12 -17.95 26.99
CA ASN A 137 -26.08 -16.99 27.35
C ASN A 137 -26.43 -15.57 26.89
N VAL A 138 -26.90 -15.39 25.64
CA VAL A 138 -27.39 -14.10 25.11
C VAL A 138 -28.54 -13.60 25.96
N THR A 139 -29.48 -14.46 26.32
CA THR A 139 -30.64 -14.10 27.14
C THR A 139 -30.24 -13.65 28.55
N GLU A 140 -29.29 -14.35 29.20
CA GLU A 140 -28.77 -13.99 30.52
C GLU A 140 -28.03 -12.65 30.48
N LYS A 141 -27.16 -12.44 29.50
CA LYS A 141 -26.45 -11.16 29.29
C LYS A 141 -27.42 -10.01 29.03
N THR A 142 -28.44 -10.21 28.22
CA THR A 142 -29.44 -9.15 27.93
C THR A 142 -30.28 -8.80 29.17
N ALA A 143 -30.59 -9.75 30.01
CA ALA A 143 -31.27 -9.52 31.28
C ALA A 143 -30.43 -8.69 32.26
N GLU A 144 -29.13 -9.02 32.38
CA GLU A 144 -28.19 -8.26 33.22
C GLU A 144 -28.08 -6.81 32.74
N ILE A 145 -27.92 -6.60 31.44
CA ILE A 145 -27.84 -5.26 30.83
C ILE A 145 -29.10 -4.45 31.11
N ARG A 146 -30.29 -5.05 30.95
CA ARG A 146 -31.56 -4.39 31.24
C ARG A 146 -31.67 -3.94 32.69
N LYS A 147 -31.24 -4.78 33.62
CA LYS A 147 -31.20 -4.45 35.05
C LYS A 147 -30.25 -3.26 35.31
N ARG A 148 -29.06 -3.30 34.73
CA ARG A 148 -28.06 -2.22 34.87
C ARG A 148 -28.51 -0.94 34.20
N ALA A 149 -29.23 -1.01 33.06
CA ALA A 149 -29.76 0.13 32.34
C ALA A 149 -30.71 0.97 33.21
N VAL A 150 -31.59 0.31 33.96
CA VAL A 150 -32.51 1.01 34.91
C VAL A 150 -31.68 1.74 35.98
N GLN A 151 -30.71 1.09 36.58
CA GLN A 151 -29.85 1.70 37.60
C GLN A 151 -29.06 2.91 37.04
N THR A 152 -28.61 2.82 35.81
CA THR A 152 -27.89 3.93 35.15
C THR A 152 -28.81 5.10 34.83
N MET A 153 -30.04 4.84 34.43
CA MET A 153 -30.99 5.90 34.18
C MET A 153 -31.35 6.68 35.46
N ASP A 154 -31.53 5.97 36.56
CA ASP A 154 -31.71 6.59 37.91
C ASP A 154 -30.48 7.39 38.32
N PHE A 155 -29.28 6.84 38.08
CA PHE A 155 -28.03 7.54 38.30
C PHE A 155 -27.90 8.85 37.49
N LEU A 156 -28.23 8.80 36.18
CA LEU A 156 -28.19 9.98 35.30
C LEU A 156 -29.22 11.05 35.64
N ALA A 157 -30.29 10.71 36.38
CA ALA A 157 -31.27 11.63 36.87
C ALA A 157 -30.92 12.29 38.21
N GLY A 158 -30.00 11.69 38.96
CA GLY A 158 -29.55 12.17 40.29
C GLY A 158 -28.29 13.05 40.22
N ASP A 159 -27.83 13.48 41.39
CA ASP A 159 -26.58 14.22 41.55
C ASP A 159 -25.39 13.26 41.36
N HIS A 160 -24.50 13.56 40.40
CA HIS A 160 -23.33 12.76 40.09
C HIS A 160 -22.12 13.66 39.81
N THR A 161 -20.93 13.11 40.02
CA THR A 161 -19.72 13.82 39.65
C THR A 161 -19.35 13.54 38.19
N SER A 162 -18.57 14.43 37.56
CA SER A 162 -18.11 14.23 36.18
C SER A 162 -17.27 12.96 36.00
N LEU A 163 -16.59 12.49 37.08
CA LEU A 163 -15.81 11.24 37.07
C LEU A 163 -16.71 10.00 37.10
N ASP A 164 -17.77 10.03 37.94
CA ASP A 164 -18.72 8.91 38.02
C ASP A 164 -19.48 8.76 36.66
N LEU A 165 -19.82 9.88 36.02
CA LEU A 165 -20.42 9.91 34.70
C LEU A 165 -19.47 9.36 33.62
N GLU A 166 -18.16 9.65 33.73
CA GLU A 166 -17.16 9.12 32.80
C GLU A 166 -16.99 7.61 32.96
N ASP A 167 -17.01 7.08 34.17
CA ASP A 167 -16.92 5.66 34.45
C ASP A 167 -18.14 4.91 33.91
N GLU A 168 -19.35 5.46 34.11
CA GLU A 168 -20.58 4.87 33.61
C GLU A 168 -20.61 4.90 32.07
N GLN A 169 -20.19 6.00 31.42
CA GLN A 169 -20.04 6.06 29.96
C GLN A 169 -19.01 5.07 29.44
N ARG A 170 -17.92 4.83 30.15
CA ARG A 170 -16.89 3.86 29.78
C ARG A 170 -17.43 2.44 29.80
N TYR A 171 -18.18 2.10 30.83
CA TYR A 171 -18.86 0.81 30.92
C TYR A 171 -19.80 0.59 29.74
N TRP A 172 -20.69 1.54 29.44
CA TRP A 172 -21.68 1.40 28.37
C TRP A 172 -21.04 1.38 26.96
N ARG A 173 -19.96 2.12 26.75
CA ARG A 173 -19.19 2.05 25.47
C ARG A 173 -18.54 0.68 25.30
N SER A 174 -18.02 0.08 26.35
CA SER A 174 -17.45 -1.26 26.30
C SER A 174 -18.51 -2.28 25.90
N ARG A 175 -19.68 -2.21 26.51
CA ARG A 175 -20.81 -3.09 26.18
C ARG A 175 -21.35 -2.86 24.77
N SER A 176 -21.44 -1.64 24.28
CA SER A 176 -21.83 -1.33 22.91
C SER A 176 -20.92 -2.01 21.89
N LEU A 177 -19.60 -2.00 22.11
CA LEU A 177 -18.66 -2.69 21.21
C LEU A 177 -18.83 -4.21 21.24
N GLU A 178 -19.00 -4.80 22.41
CA GLU A 178 -19.23 -6.24 22.57
C GLU A 178 -20.50 -6.67 21.82
N PHE A 179 -21.62 -5.95 22.01
CA PHE A 179 -22.88 -6.23 21.33
C PHE A 179 -22.83 -5.98 19.82
N ALA A 180 -22.07 -4.98 19.37
CA ALA A 180 -21.87 -4.72 17.94
C ALA A 180 -21.09 -5.86 17.26
N GLU A 181 -20.08 -6.44 17.93
CA GLU A 181 -19.34 -7.59 17.42
C GLU A 181 -20.20 -8.84 17.40
N GLU A 182 -20.96 -9.10 18.45
CA GLU A 182 -21.87 -10.23 18.55
C GLU A 182 -22.97 -10.15 17.48
N ARG A 183 -23.55 -8.97 17.27
CA ARG A 183 -24.50 -8.69 16.17
C ARG A 183 -23.90 -9.01 14.80
N LYS A 184 -22.65 -8.59 14.55
CA LYS A 184 -21.95 -8.87 13.28
C LYS A 184 -21.80 -10.38 13.04
N LEU A 185 -21.43 -11.13 14.08
CA LEU A 185 -21.29 -12.59 14.00
C LEU A 185 -22.64 -13.27 13.71
N LEU A 186 -23.70 -12.86 14.43
CA LEU A 186 -25.05 -13.40 14.22
C LEU A 186 -25.58 -13.05 12.83
N THR A 187 -25.35 -11.84 12.33
CA THR A 187 -25.74 -11.43 10.96
C THR A 187 -25.02 -12.27 9.91
N ALA A 188 -23.72 -12.49 10.04
CA ALA A 188 -22.97 -13.34 9.13
C ALA A 188 -23.46 -14.80 9.15
N ARG A 189 -23.83 -15.29 10.34
CA ARG A 189 -24.39 -16.65 10.49
C ARG A 189 -25.77 -16.77 9.86
N ALA A 190 -26.66 -15.80 10.11
CA ALA A 190 -27.99 -15.77 9.50
C ALA A 190 -27.89 -15.73 7.97
N GLY A 191 -26.97 -14.93 7.41
CA GLY A 191 -26.72 -14.89 5.97
C GLY A 191 -26.35 -16.27 5.39
N LYS A 192 -25.39 -16.98 6.03
CA LYS A 192 -24.99 -18.32 5.59
C LYS A 192 -26.13 -19.34 5.63
N LEU A 193 -26.93 -19.31 6.71
CA LEU A 193 -28.10 -20.19 6.82
C LEU A 193 -29.15 -19.85 5.77
N GLY A 194 -29.32 -18.58 5.43
CA GLY A 194 -30.19 -18.13 4.33
C GLY A 194 -29.73 -18.63 2.97
N GLU A 195 -28.44 -18.56 2.65
CA GLU A 195 -27.86 -19.13 1.42
C GLU A 195 -28.05 -20.65 1.34
N GLN A 196 -27.92 -21.37 2.47
CA GLN A 196 -28.17 -22.80 2.51
C GLN A 196 -29.63 -23.13 2.25
N ILE A 197 -30.58 -22.36 2.81
CA ILE A 197 -32.01 -22.53 2.53
C ILE A 197 -32.29 -22.30 1.05
N GLN A 198 -31.77 -21.24 0.46
CA GLN A 198 -31.94 -20.97 -0.96
C GLN A 198 -31.39 -22.11 -1.83
N THR A 199 -30.23 -22.66 -1.51
CA THR A 199 -29.66 -23.83 -2.21
C THR A 199 -30.55 -25.03 -2.11
N LEU A 200 -31.12 -25.30 -0.91
CA LEU A 200 -32.05 -26.41 -0.68
C LEU A 200 -33.41 -26.19 -1.43
N ASP A 201 -33.87 -24.94 -1.54
CA ASP A 201 -35.05 -24.56 -2.31
C ASP A 201 -34.84 -24.80 -3.81
N ASP A 202 -33.67 -24.46 -4.34
CA ASP A 202 -33.35 -24.73 -5.73
C ASP A 202 -33.28 -26.21 -6.01
N GLN A 203 -32.67 -27.01 -5.13
CA GLN A 203 -32.67 -28.47 -5.22
C GLN A 203 -34.08 -29.08 -5.09
N GLN A 204 -34.86 -28.55 -4.18
CA GLN A 204 -36.25 -29.02 -4.01
C GLN A 204 -37.07 -28.81 -5.28
N ARG A 205 -36.92 -27.68 -5.96
CA ARG A 205 -37.62 -27.39 -7.22
C ARG A 205 -37.17 -28.34 -8.34
N GLU A 206 -35.87 -28.54 -8.51
CA GLU A 206 -35.31 -29.45 -9.53
C GLU A 206 -35.82 -30.88 -9.34
N TRP A 207 -35.79 -31.42 -8.12
CA TRP A 207 -36.25 -32.75 -7.80
C TRP A 207 -37.79 -32.89 -7.88
N MET A 208 -38.55 -31.85 -7.55
CA MET A 208 -40.00 -31.83 -7.67
C MET A 208 -40.43 -31.81 -9.16
N ALA A 209 -39.75 -31.02 -10.01
CA ALA A 209 -40.00 -31.05 -11.46
C ALA A 209 -39.71 -32.44 -12.05
N THR A 210 -38.63 -33.09 -11.58
CA THR A 210 -38.31 -34.47 -11.97
C THR A 210 -39.35 -35.47 -11.52
N TRP A 211 -39.86 -35.34 -10.29
CA TRP A 211 -40.91 -36.19 -9.76
C TRP A 211 -42.20 -36.10 -10.60
N ILE A 212 -42.62 -34.84 -10.93
CA ILE A 212 -43.80 -34.62 -11.78
C ILE A 212 -43.65 -35.29 -13.15
N GLN A 213 -42.50 -35.08 -13.82
CA GLN A 213 -42.25 -35.65 -15.14
C GLN A 213 -42.24 -37.19 -15.13
N VAL A 214 -41.60 -37.82 -14.11
CA VAL A 214 -41.51 -39.27 -14.02
C VAL A 214 -42.86 -39.88 -13.65
N HIS A 215 -43.67 -39.20 -12.85
CA HIS A 215 -45.01 -39.64 -12.45
C HIS A 215 -45.98 -39.59 -13.63
N GLU A 216 -45.95 -38.53 -14.45
CA GLU A 216 -46.79 -38.41 -15.65
C GLU A 216 -46.43 -39.42 -16.74
N THR A 217 -45.19 -39.83 -16.87
CA THR A 217 -44.69 -40.81 -17.85
C THR A 217 -44.86 -42.26 -17.39
N LYS A 218 -45.53 -42.54 -16.25
CA LYS A 218 -45.69 -43.86 -15.64
C LYS A 218 -44.34 -44.61 -15.53
N GLY A 219 -43.31 -43.93 -15.02
CA GLY A 219 -41.98 -44.47 -14.85
C GLY A 219 -41.95 -45.65 -13.87
N LEU A 220 -40.81 -46.39 -13.81
CA LEU A 220 -40.60 -47.48 -12.89
C LEU A 220 -40.79 -47.02 -11.43
N GLU A 221 -41.63 -47.73 -10.67
CA GLU A 221 -42.00 -47.41 -9.29
C GLU A 221 -40.76 -47.21 -8.38
N THR A 222 -39.70 -47.98 -8.62
CA THR A 222 -38.41 -47.86 -7.91
C THR A 222 -37.71 -46.51 -8.13
N ILE A 223 -37.89 -45.86 -9.26
CA ILE A 223 -37.32 -44.54 -9.54
C ILE A 223 -38.16 -43.48 -8.84
N VAL A 224 -39.48 -43.60 -8.87
CA VAL A 224 -40.40 -42.68 -8.18
C VAL A 224 -40.12 -42.69 -6.67
N ASP A 225 -39.95 -43.87 -6.05
CA ASP A 225 -39.61 -44.00 -4.64
C ASP A 225 -38.26 -43.36 -4.29
N ARG A 226 -37.29 -43.55 -5.15
CA ARG A 226 -35.96 -42.93 -4.96
C ARG A 226 -36.02 -41.41 -5.00
N ILE A 227 -36.75 -40.82 -5.95
CA ILE A 227 -36.95 -39.36 -6.03
C ILE A 227 -37.68 -38.85 -4.78
N LYS A 228 -38.72 -39.54 -4.36
CA LYS A 228 -39.47 -39.20 -3.13
C LYS A 228 -38.56 -39.24 -1.90
N GLN A 229 -37.71 -40.24 -1.76
CA GLN A 229 -36.72 -40.32 -0.68
C GLN A 229 -35.76 -39.14 -0.67
N GLN A 230 -35.31 -38.64 -1.85
CA GLN A 230 -34.45 -37.50 -1.93
C GLN A 230 -35.20 -36.20 -1.56
N LEU A 231 -36.44 -36.04 -1.98
CA LEU A 231 -37.30 -34.90 -1.58
C LEU A 231 -37.52 -34.86 -0.07
N ASP A 232 -37.78 -36.03 0.56
CA ASP A 232 -37.92 -36.11 2.01
C ASP A 232 -36.64 -35.73 2.75
N LYS A 233 -35.45 -36.13 2.24
CA LYS A 233 -34.15 -35.67 2.78
C LYS A 233 -33.93 -34.18 2.67
N ILE A 234 -34.26 -33.62 1.52
CA ILE A 234 -34.19 -32.15 1.31
C ILE A 234 -35.08 -31.42 2.31
N GLN A 235 -36.34 -31.89 2.46
CA GLN A 235 -37.31 -31.27 3.36
C GLN A 235 -36.88 -31.39 4.84
N ALA A 236 -36.29 -32.50 5.23
CA ALA A 236 -35.74 -32.70 6.58
C ALA A 236 -34.56 -31.76 6.84
N ALA A 237 -33.61 -31.68 5.91
CA ALA A 237 -32.48 -30.76 6.01
C ALA A 237 -32.92 -29.29 6.05
N LYS A 238 -33.86 -28.89 5.19
CA LYS A 238 -34.41 -27.54 5.16
C LYS A 238 -35.10 -27.17 6.48
N SER A 239 -35.87 -28.09 7.08
CA SER A 239 -36.53 -27.85 8.37
C SER A 239 -35.52 -27.63 9.49
N GLU A 240 -34.39 -28.37 9.50
CA GLU A 240 -33.34 -28.22 10.50
C GLU A 240 -32.60 -26.91 10.34
N VAL A 241 -32.20 -26.54 9.08
CA VAL A 241 -31.57 -25.22 8.79
C VAL A 241 -32.49 -24.08 9.18
N GLN A 242 -33.79 -24.18 8.89
CA GLN A 242 -34.78 -23.17 9.22
C GLN A 242 -35.01 -23.02 10.73
N ALA A 243 -34.98 -24.12 11.47
CA ALA A 243 -35.05 -24.10 12.92
C ALA A 243 -33.82 -23.35 13.52
N GLN A 244 -32.61 -23.61 13.00
CA GLN A 244 -31.42 -22.91 13.44
C GLN A 244 -31.46 -21.42 13.07
N LEU A 245 -31.90 -21.09 11.86
CA LEU A 245 -32.06 -19.71 11.43
C LEU A 245 -33.00 -18.93 12.36
N ASN A 246 -34.13 -19.52 12.74
CA ASN A 246 -35.08 -18.88 13.64
C ASN A 246 -34.47 -18.55 15.01
N ILE A 247 -33.66 -19.46 15.57
CA ILE A 247 -32.97 -19.22 16.84
C ILE A 247 -31.93 -18.10 16.66
N VAL A 248 -31.15 -18.11 15.58
CA VAL A 248 -30.15 -17.07 15.31
C VAL A 248 -30.80 -15.70 15.10
N LEU A 249 -31.95 -15.62 14.40
CA LEU A 249 -32.71 -14.39 14.23
C LEU A 249 -33.30 -13.90 15.55
N SER A 250 -33.73 -14.79 16.42
CA SER A 250 -34.20 -14.44 17.76
C SER A 250 -33.09 -13.80 18.60
N MET A 251 -31.90 -14.41 18.62
CA MET A 251 -30.72 -13.85 19.29
C MET A 251 -30.31 -12.50 18.68
N GLN A 252 -30.33 -12.39 17.35
CA GLN A 252 -30.01 -11.14 16.66
C GLN A 252 -30.98 -10.01 17.04
N ASN A 253 -32.27 -10.31 17.16
CA ASN A 253 -33.26 -9.34 17.57
C ASN A 253 -33.02 -8.88 19.03
N GLN A 254 -32.76 -9.82 19.97
CA GLN A 254 -32.43 -9.47 21.35
C GLN A 254 -31.20 -8.58 21.44
N VAL A 255 -30.11 -8.92 20.73
CA VAL A 255 -28.88 -8.14 20.69
C VAL A 255 -29.12 -6.74 20.10
N SER A 256 -29.90 -6.65 19.03
CA SER A 256 -30.23 -5.36 18.40
C SER A 256 -31.04 -4.44 19.31
N GLN A 257 -32.00 -4.99 20.06
CA GLN A 257 -32.79 -4.22 21.02
C GLN A 257 -31.91 -3.66 22.15
N GLN A 258 -30.95 -4.47 22.63
CA GLN A 258 -30.04 -4.02 23.68
C GLN A 258 -29.05 -2.98 23.16
N ASP A 259 -28.51 -3.13 21.94
CA ASP A 259 -27.63 -2.15 21.30
C ASP A 259 -28.34 -0.79 21.16
N GLN A 260 -29.65 -0.79 20.86
CA GLN A 260 -30.44 0.42 20.82
C GLN A 260 -30.61 1.07 22.20
N GLN A 261 -30.91 0.29 23.26
CA GLN A 261 -30.97 0.78 24.64
C GLN A 261 -29.65 1.34 25.11
N ILE A 262 -28.52 0.65 24.83
CA ILE A 262 -27.18 1.13 25.15
C ILE A 262 -26.90 2.47 24.45
N SER A 263 -27.30 2.59 23.18
CA SER A 263 -27.12 3.82 22.41
C SER A 263 -27.91 4.99 23.01
N GLU A 264 -29.14 4.75 23.51
CA GLU A 264 -29.94 5.75 24.19
C GLU A 264 -29.30 6.21 25.50
N ILE A 265 -28.79 5.28 26.31
CA ILE A 265 -28.08 5.59 27.54
C ILE A 265 -26.84 6.43 27.26
N LEU A 266 -26.06 6.05 26.25
CA LEU A 266 -24.86 6.80 25.86
C LEU A 266 -25.21 8.21 25.35
N LEU A 267 -26.30 8.36 24.62
CA LEU A 267 -26.79 9.66 24.17
C LEU A 267 -27.19 10.54 25.39
N ARG A 268 -27.97 9.97 26.31
CA ARG A 268 -28.40 10.68 27.52
C ARG A 268 -27.20 11.05 28.42
N ALA A 269 -26.28 10.15 28.60
CA ALA A 269 -25.05 10.43 29.33
C ALA A 269 -24.15 11.49 28.66
N ARG A 270 -24.21 11.61 27.31
CA ARG A 270 -23.58 12.75 26.60
C ARG A 270 -24.29 14.06 26.89
N GLN A 271 -25.62 14.09 26.82
CA GLN A 271 -26.40 15.28 27.11
C GLN A 271 -26.18 15.81 28.54
N VAL A 272 -26.17 14.92 29.52
CA VAL A 272 -25.82 15.25 30.90
C VAL A 272 -24.41 15.83 30.99
N ARG A 273 -23.44 15.20 30.36
CA ARG A 273 -22.04 15.70 30.31
C ARG A 273 -21.93 17.07 29.65
N GLU A 274 -22.66 17.33 28.59
CA GLU A 274 -22.67 18.62 27.89
C GLU A 274 -23.30 19.70 28.78
N ARG A 275 -24.35 19.35 29.50
CA ARG A 275 -24.95 20.20 30.50
C ARG A 275 -23.96 20.57 31.63
N ASP A 276 -23.28 19.57 32.20
CA ASP A 276 -22.31 19.76 33.27
C ASP A 276 -21.09 20.58 32.81
N ARG A 277 -20.71 20.48 31.53
CA ARG A 277 -19.62 21.28 30.95
C ARG A 277 -19.96 22.76 30.81
N GLY A 278 -21.20 23.09 30.56
CA GLY A 278 -21.65 24.46 30.54
C GLY A 278 -21.51 25.14 31.91
N HIS A 279 -21.45 24.34 32.95
CA HIS A 279 -21.45 24.75 34.35
C HIS A 279 -20.08 24.64 35.06
N LEU A 280 -18.96 24.48 34.32
CA LEU A 280 -17.59 24.41 34.92
C LEU A 280 -17.24 25.60 35.81
N PHE A 281 -17.86 26.76 35.60
CA PHE A 281 -17.70 27.98 36.40
C PHE A 281 -18.88 28.23 37.34
N GLU A 282 -19.78 27.28 37.49
CA GLU A 282 -20.83 27.29 38.48
C GLU A 282 -20.42 26.45 39.69
N MET A 283 -20.98 26.76 40.84
CA MET A 283 -20.73 25.95 42.06
C MET A 283 -21.43 24.60 41.88
N ASP A 284 -20.67 23.53 41.75
CA ASP A 284 -21.14 22.16 41.63
C ASP A 284 -21.06 21.35 42.95
N GLY A 285 -20.88 22.06 44.05
CA GLY A 285 -20.94 21.49 45.37
C GLY A 285 -20.96 22.56 46.47
N PRO A 286 -21.41 22.24 47.70
CA PRO A 286 -21.37 23.18 48.82
C PRO A 286 -19.91 23.50 49.14
N PRO A 287 -19.62 24.68 49.72
CA PRO A 287 -18.29 24.99 50.26
C PRO A 287 -17.78 23.89 51.20
N LEU A 288 -16.50 23.61 51.20
CA LEU A 288 -15.97 22.48 51.94
C LEU A 288 -16.23 22.57 53.45
N TRP A 289 -16.36 23.80 54.00
CA TRP A 289 -16.69 24.02 55.43
C TRP A 289 -18.17 23.79 55.80
N GLU A 290 -19.10 23.82 54.82
CA GLU A 290 -20.52 23.51 54.97
C GLU A 290 -20.83 22.04 54.66
N ALA A 291 -20.06 21.39 53.84
CA ALA A 291 -20.32 20.03 53.37
C ALA A 291 -20.31 18.98 54.54
N ARG A 292 -19.68 19.29 55.67
CA ARG A 292 -19.60 18.39 56.83
C ARG A 292 -20.94 18.14 57.51
N HIS A 293 -21.89 19.07 57.41
CA HIS A 293 -23.17 18.98 58.11
C HIS A 293 -24.29 18.30 57.28
N THR A 294 -24.09 18.16 55.96
CA THR A 294 -25.15 17.72 55.08
C THR A 294 -25.11 16.25 54.68
N GLN A 295 -24.00 15.53 54.88
CA GLN A 295 -23.80 14.17 54.36
C GLN A 295 -23.30 13.14 55.38
N ALA A 296 -23.63 13.25 56.66
CA ALA A 296 -23.32 12.24 57.65
C ALA A 296 -24.23 10.98 57.50
N ASN A 297 -24.29 10.37 56.32
CA ASN A 297 -24.70 8.98 56.23
C ASN A 297 -23.48 8.11 56.37
N GLU A 298 -23.43 7.34 57.49
CA GLU A 298 -22.40 6.39 57.86
C GLU A 298 -22.23 5.22 56.85
N GLN A 299 -21.88 5.54 55.68
CA GLN A 299 -21.31 4.48 54.80
C GLN A 299 -19.90 4.20 55.29
N ASP A 300 -19.68 2.97 55.78
CA ASP A 300 -18.39 2.51 56.26
C ASP A 300 -17.34 2.71 55.16
N ILE A 301 -16.42 3.65 55.37
CA ILE A 301 -15.32 4.00 54.46
C ILE A 301 -14.51 2.73 54.09
N GLY A 302 -14.40 1.79 55.02
CA GLY A 302 -13.67 0.54 54.83
C GLY A 302 -14.33 -0.36 53.77
N THR A 303 -15.67 -0.46 53.81
CA THR A 303 -16.42 -1.27 52.82
C THR A 303 -16.41 -0.62 51.46
N SER A 304 -16.55 0.71 51.35
CA SER A 304 -16.46 1.46 50.09
C SER A 304 -15.08 1.35 49.44
N PHE A 305 -14.02 1.44 50.22
CA PHE A 305 -12.65 1.25 49.74
C PHE A 305 -12.42 -0.17 49.23
N ARG A 306 -12.79 -1.19 50.04
CA ARG A 306 -12.63 -2.60 49.64
C ARG A 306 -13.39 -2.95 48.37
N THR A 307 -14.64 -2.52 48.25
CA THR A 307 -15.46 -2.77 47.07
C THR A 307 -14.94 -2.04 45.84
N SER A 308 -14.37 -0.85 45.93
CA SER A 308 -13.73 -0.13 44.85
C SER A 308 -12.50 -0.85 44.32
N VAL A 309 -11.65 -1.34 45.23
CA VAL A 309 -10.46 -2.10 44.84
C VAL A 309 -10.84 -3.44 44.19
N GLU A 310 -11.78 -4.18 44.82
CA GLU A 310 -12.28 -5.46 44.28
C GLU A 310 -12.89 -5.28 42.87
N ARG A 311 -13.71 -4.25 42.64
CA ARG A 311 -14.26 -3.93 41.29
C ARG A 311 -13.17 -3.57 40.29
N SER A 312 -12.16 -2.80 40.71
CA SER A 312 -11.05 -2.42 39.83
C SER A 312 -10.22 -3.63 39.38
N PHE A 313 -10.00 -4.58 40.30
CA PHE A 313 -9.30 -5.84 39.98
C PHE A 313 -10.16 -6.78 39.16
N ALA A 314 -11.45 -6.93 39.45
CA ALA A 314 -12.38 -7.75 38.68
C ALA A 314 -12.48 -7.23 37.24
N GLY A 315 -12.68 -5.92 37.04
CA GLY A 315 -12.71 -5.32 35.73
C GLY A 315 -11.39 -5.46 34.96
N ALA A 316 -10.25 -5.38 35.66
CA ALA A 316 -8.94 -5.60 35.06
C ALA A 316 -8.77 -7.04 34.59
N SER A 317 -9.17 -8.02 35.39
CA SER A 317 -9.07 -9.45 35.04
C SER A 317 -9.97 -9.82 33.85
N GLU A 318 -11.18 -9.28 33.81
CA GLU A 318 -12.12 -9.44 32.69
C GLU A 318 -11.57 -8.84 31.40
N PHE A 319 -11.05 -7.61 31.46
CA PHE A 319 -10.45 -6.93 30.32
C PHE A 319 -9.24 -7.69 29.76
N VAL A 320 -8.33 -8.17 30.62
CA VAL A 320 -7.18 -8.98 30.20
C VAL A 320 -7.67 -10.31 29.60
N GLY A 321 -8.72 -10.90 30.18
CA GLY A 321 -9.36 -12.11 29.68
C GLY A 321 -9.93 -11.95 28.27
N ALA A 322 -10.65 -10.84 28.02
CA ALA A 322 -11.24 -10.50 26.73
C ALA A 322 -10.20 -10.13 25.65
N HIS A 323 -9.08 -9.51 26.05
CA HIS A 323 -8.07 -8.97 25.13
C HIS A 323 -6.73 -9.74 25.17
N LYS A 324 -6.76 -11.06 25.44
CA LYS A 324 -5.54 -11.89 25.56
C LYS A 324 -4.59 -11.75 24.35
N ALA A 325 -5.15 -11.77 23.13
CA ALA A 325 -4.36 -11.64 21.91
C ALA A 325 -3.64 -10.28 21.79
N ALA A 326 -4.32 -9.19 22.15
CA ALA A 326 -3.73 -7.85 22.16
C ALA A 326 -2.64 -7.71 23.22
N MET A 327 -2.87 -8.26 24.41
CA MET A 327 -1.85 -8.28 25.49
C MET A 327 -0.63 -9.11 25.09
N PHE A 328 -0.85 -10.26 24.49
CA PHE A 328 0.24 -11.10 23.95
C PHE A 328 1.02 -10.38 22.84
N ALA A 329 0.31 -9.70 21.93
CA ALA A 329 0.94 -8.88 20.89
C ALA A 329 1.81 -7.75 21.48
N LEU A 330 1.38 -7.09 22.56
CA LEU A 330 2.16 -6.08 23.26
C LEU A 330 3.44 -6.66 23.89
N VAL A 331 3.35 -7.84 24.46
CA VAL A 331 4.53 -8.53 25.03
C VAL A 331 5.52 -8.89 23.90
N ILE A 332 5.03 -9.45 22.79
CA ILE A 332 5.88 -9.74 21.62
C ILE A 332 6.52 -8.45 21.10
N PHE A 333 5.74 -7.37 20.96
CA PHE A 333 6.25 -6.08 20.51
C PHE A 333 7.34 -5.53 21.43
N TYR A 334 7.18 -5.68 22.76
CA TYR A 334 8.23 -5.31 23.72
C TYR A 334 9.53 -6.07 23.47
N PHE A 335 9.46 -7.40 23.29
CA PHE A 335 10.65 -8.21 23.04
C PHE A 335 11.29 -7.89 21.69
N LEU A 336 10.49 -7.61 20.66
CA LEU A 336 10.99 -7.16 19.34
C LEU A 336 11.68 -5.80 19.46
N ALA A 337 11.09 -4.84 20.18
CA ALA A 337 11.69 -3.54 20.45
C ALA A 337 12.99 -3.70 21.24
N LEU A 338 13.00 -4.54 22.26
CA LEU A 338 14.18 -4.85 23.06
C LEU A 338 15.28 -5.46 22.21
N PHE A 339 14.95 -6.45 21.38
CA PHE A 339 15.90 -7.06 20.44
C PHE A 339 16.49 -6.01 19.49
N GLY A 340 15.64 -5.14 18.93
CA GLY A 340 16.08 -4.04 18.08
C GLY A 340 17.07 -3.10 18.79
N VAL A 341 16.73 -2.68 20.00
CA VAL A 341 17.59 -1.79 20.81
C VAL A 341 18.91 -2.48 21.21
N LEU A 342 18.88 -3.77 21.57
CA LEU A 342 20.08 -4.54 21.89
C LEU A 342 20.99 -4.71 20.67
N LYS A 343 20.42 -5.01 19.51
CA LYS A 343 21.16 -5.10 18.24
C LYS A 343 21.80 -3.75 17.88
N LEU A 344 21.04 -2.66 18.05
CA LEU A 344 21.53 -1.31 17.81
C LEU A 344 22.67 -0.95 18.79
N ARG A 345 22.53 -1.29 20.09
CA ARG A 345 23.59 -1.15 21.10
C ARG A 345 24.86 -1.91 20.70
N SER A 346 24.72 -3.16 20.28
CA SER A 346 25.89 -3.99 19.86
C SER A 346 26.54 -3.43 18.60
N TYR A 347 25.77 -2.86 17.69
CA TYR A 347 26.27 -2.18 16.50
C TYR A 347 27.11 -0.94 16.87
N VAL A 348 26.54 -0.06 17.71
CA VAL A 348 27.24 1.16 18.18
C VAL A 348 28.53 0.80 18.92
N ALA A 349 28.51 -0.23 19.77
CA ALA A 349 29.71 -0.68 20.49
C ALA A 349 30.81 -1.21 19.57
N ARG A 350 30.47 -1.81 18.43
CA ARG A 350 31.45 -2.34 17.46
C ARG A 350 32.01 -1.28 16.52
N THR A 351 31.24 -0.24 16.23
CA THR A 351 31.56 0.70 15.14
C THR A 351 32.45 1.86 15.64
N ALA A 352 32.86 1.94 16.91
CA ALA A 352 33.80 2.91 17.51
C ALA A 352 33.86 4.31 16.88
N GLN A 353 32.89 4.69 16.06
CA GLN A 353 32.81 6.00 15.43
C GLN A 353 32.35 7.05 16.43
N ALA A 354 33.20 8.01 16.69
CA ALA A 354 33.02 9.13 17.63
C ALA A 354 31.83 10.08 17.28
N GLU A 355 31.04 9.74 16.28
CA GLU A 355 29.93 10.56 15.79
C GLU A 355 28.56 10.20 16.42
N VAL A 356 28.43 9.05 17.05
CA VAL A 356 27.24 8.75 17.84
C VAL A 356 27.31 9.59 19.10
N THR A 357 26.37 10.54 19.21
CA THR A 357 26.33 11.47 20.32
C THR A 357 26.43 10.74 21.66
N ALA A 358 27.15 11.32 22.62
CA ALA A 358 27.30 10.74 23.97
C ALA A 358 25.92 10.40 24.61
N GLU A 359 24.89 11.17 24.28
CA GLU A 359 23.50 10.95 24.70
C GLU A 359 22.90 9.63 24.17
N ALA A 360 23.20 9.25 22.90
CA ALA A 360 22.71 7.99 22.32
C ALA A 360 23.31 6.79 23.08
N SER A 361 24.60 6.86 23.44
CA SER A 361 25.25 5.81 24.21
C SER A 361 24.64 5.66 25.61
N LEU A 362 24.26 6.76 26.26
CA LEU A 362 23.62 6.75 27.59
C LEU A 362 22.22 6.10 27.55
N VAL A 363 21.42 6.43 26.54
CA VAL A 363 20.07 5.84 26.39
C VAL A 363 20.16 4.37 26.03
N LEU A 364 21.05 3.98 25.10
CA LEU A 364 21.28 2.60 24.69
C LEU A 364 21.94 1.76 25.82
N ALA A 365 22.56 2.40 26.82
CA ALA A 365 23.04 1.70 28.03
C ALA A 365 21.89 1.12 28.87
N ARG A 366 20.65 1.63 28.71
CA ARG A 366 19.45 1.17 29.43
C ARG A 366 18.39 0.58 28.46
N PRO A 367 18.69 -0.53 27.80
CA PRO A 367 17.87 -1.06 26.68
C PRO A 367 16.46 -1.45 27.09
N TYR A 368 16.26 -1.99 28.29
CA TYR A 368 14.94 -2.37 28.80
C TYR A 368 14.01 -1.16 28.95
N SER A 369 14.51 -0.04 29.47
CA SER A 369 13.72 1.18 29.63
C SER A 369 13.44 1.85 28.28
N ALA A 370 14.39 1.81 27.33
CA ALA A 370 14.20 2.31 25.98
C ALA A 370 13.14 1.49 25.22
N ALA A 371 13.20 0.16 25.28
CA ALA A 371 12.21 -0.72 24.68
C ALA A 371 10.81 -0.52 25.30
N LEU A 372 10.73 -0.36 26.62
CA LEU A 372 9.49 -0.08 27.32
C LEU A 372 8.89 1.26 26.86
N SER A 373 9.71 2.30 26.67
CA SER A 373 9.24 3.59 26.13
C SER A 373 8.60 3.45 24.75
N VAL A 374 9.21 2.65 23.87
CA VAL A 374 8.69 2.40 22.51
C VAL A 374 7.39 1.60 22.57
N MET A 375 7.30 0.58 23.43
CA MET A 375 6.07 -0.19 23.64
C MET A 375 4.93 0.70 24.14
N LEU A 376 5.19 1.55 25.12
CA LEU A 376 4.19 2.45 25.68
C LEU A 376 3.68 3.48 24.65
N LEU A 377 4.54 3.94 23.71
CA LEU A 377 4.07 4.75 22.61
C LEU A 377 3.14 3.97 21.69
N ALA A 378 3.47 2.71 21.38
CA ALA A 378 2.62 1.86 20.55
C ALA A 378 1.23 1.66 21.19
N THR A 379 1.15 1.55 22.52
CA THR A 379 -0.14 1.48 23.22
C THR A 379 -0.95 2.77 23.07
N LEU A 380 -0.30 3.93 23.13
CA LEU A 380 -0.97 5.23 22.96
C LEU A 380 -1.50 5.45 21.53
N ILE A 381 -0.78 4.97 20.53
CA ILE A 381 -1.18 5.09 19.12
C ILE A 381 -2.24 4.04 18.75
N GLY A 382 -1.98 2.78 19.10
CA GLY A 382 -2.81 1.63 18.70
C GLY A 382 -4.15 1.56 19.41
N THR A 383 -4.23 2.11 20.63
CA THR A 383 -5.44 2.05 21.46
C THR A 383 -6.26 3.34 21.46
N GLY A 384 -6.13 4.15 20.42
CA GLY A 384 -6.73 5.49 20.38
C GLY A 384 -8.22 5.58 20.77
N GLN A 385 -9.00 4.53 20.48
CA GLN A 385 -10.37 4.37 21.03
C GLN A 385 -10.40 3.47 22.27
N SER A 386 -9.50 2.49 22.38
CA SER A 386 -9.49 1.46 23.43
C SER A 386 -8.98 1.96 24.80
N VAL A 387 -8.14 3.01 24.85
CA VAL A 387 -7.70 3.58 26.15
C VAL A 387 -8.87 4.21 26.92
N ALA A 388 -9.82 4.81 26.21
CA ALA A 388 -11.04 5.33 26.84
C ALA A 388 -11.96 4.22 27.39
N LEU A 389 -11.74 2.99 26.96
CA LEU A 389 -12.50 1.80 27.34
C LEU A 389 -11.77 0.92 28.38
N MET A 390 -10.51 1.24 28.71
CA MET A 390 -9.76 0.48 29.71
C MET A 390 -10.36 0.65 31.09
N PRO A 391 -10.59 -0.44 31.82
CA PRO A 391 -10.94 -0.37 33.24
C PRO A 391 -9.87 0.41 34.02
N ILE A 392 -10.31 1.14 35.05
CA ILE A 392 -9.44 2.01 35.85
C ILE A 392 -8.21 1.24 36.38
N GLY A 393 -8.38 -0.01 36.81
CA GLY A 393 -7.29 -0.85 37.29
C GLY A 393 -6.21 -1.13 36.23
N VAL A 394 -6.61 -1.37 34.97
CA VAL A 394 -5.67 -1.57 33.84
C VAL A 394 -4.97 -0.26 33.50
N ALA A 395 -5.74 0.84 33.39
CA ALA A 395 -5.19 2.17 33.14
C ALA A 395 -4.15 2.56 34.21
N PHE A 396 -4.42 2.26 35.48
CA PHE A 396 -3.48 2.47 36.60
C PHE A 396 -2.19 1.66 36.43
N ALA A 397 -2.27 0.38 36.11
CA ALA A 397 -1.11 -0.45 35.87
C ALA A 397 -0.22 0.12 34.73
N PHE A 398 -0.83 0.58 33.64
CA PHE A 398 -0.11 1.27 32.58
C PHE A 398 0.49 2.59 33.06
N CYS A 399 -0.25 3.39 33.85
CA CYS A 399 0.25 4.62 34.42
C CYS A 399 1.51 4.41 35.28
N LEU A 400 1.52 3.39 36.13
CA LEU A 400 2.71 3.02 36.92
C LEU A 400 3.86 2.56 36.04
N LEU A 401 3.55 1.82 34.96
CA LEU A 401 4.56 1.35 34.02
C LEU A 401 5.28 2.49 33.30
N TYR A 402 4.60 3.63 33.05
CA TYR A 402 5.22 4.84 32.47
C TYR A 402 6.27 5.48 33.37
N ILE A 403 6.16 5.34 34.69
CA ILE A 403 7.11 5.94 35.63
C ILE A 403 8.51 5.38 35.44
N VAL A 404 8.61 4.08 35.16
CA VAL A 404 9.91 3.39 35.06
C VAL A 404 10.81 3.99 33.94
N PRO A 405 10.40 4.11 32.72
CA PRO A 405 11.25 4.69 31.67
C PRO A 405 11.50 6.18 31.90
N VAL A 406 10.49 6.93 32.39
CA VAL A 406 10.63 8.36 32.64
C VAL A 406 11.71 8.60 33.71
N LEU A 407 11.65 7.94 34.86
CA LEU A 407 12.66 8.11 35.92
C LEU A 407 14.03 7.56 35.50
N ARG A 408 14.10 6.43 34.81
CA ARG A 408 15.39 5.82 34.44
C ARG A 408 16.10 6.52 33.29
N LEU A 409 15.37 7.04 32.29
CA LEU A 409 15.98 7.64 31.13
C LEU A 409 16.08 9.16 31.25
N LEU A 410 15.02 9.83 31.72
CA LEU A 410 14.99 11.28 31.74
C LEU A 410 15.97 11.84 32.77
N THR A 411 16.22 11.13 33.88
CA THR A 411 17.26 11.52 34.86
C THR A 411 18.68 11.55 34.31
N LEU A 412 18.96 10.86 33.19
CA LEU A 412 20.22 10.93 32.46
C LEU A 412 20.33 12.14 31.54
N LEU A 413 19.19 12.62 31.07
CA LEU A 413 19.10 13.68 30.07
C LEU A 413 18.88 15.06 30.68
N VAL A 414 18.49 15.12 31.95
CA VAL A 414 18.08 16.34 32.65
C VAL A 414 19.15 16.77 33.66
N GLU A 415 19.34 18.08 33.79
CA GLU A 415 20.30 18.71 34.75
C GLU A 415 19.97 18.34 36.18
N SER A 416 20.98 18.32 37.05
CA SER A 416 20.90 17.80 38.43
C SER A 416 19.81 18.44 39.27
N HIS A 417 19.59 19.75 39.12
CA HIS A 417 18.58 20.48 39.90
C HIS A 417 17.13 20.16 39.48
N LEU A 418 16.91 19.73 38.21
CA LEU A 418 15.60 19.31 37.75
C LEU A 418 15.24 17.85 38.08
N LYS A 419 16.20 17.04 38.51
CA LYS A 419 15.94 15.64 38.92
C LYS A 419 14.99 15.57 40.11
N ILE A 420 15.14 16.46 41.09
CA ILE A 420 14.28 16.52 42.28
C ILE A 420 12.84 16.84 41.85
N PHE A 421 12.64 17.81 40.92
CA PHE A 421 11.32 18.09 40.35
C PHE A 421 10.71 16.87 39.65
N LEU A 422 11.52 16.10 38.94
CA LEU A 422 11.06 14.91 38.25
C LEU A 422 10.63 13.80 39.21
N TYR A 423 11.38 13.59 40.31
CA TYR A 423 11.01 12.60 41.34
C TYR A 423 9.75 13.02 42.08
N THR A 424 9.63 14.30 42.47
CA THR A 424 8.42 14.81 43.12
C THR A 424 7.21 14.76 42.20
N LEU A 425 7.37 15.09 40.94
CA LEU A 425 6.30 14.99 39.94
C LEU A 425 5.83 13.52 39.74
N ALA A 426 6.76 12.58 39.69
CA ALA A 426 6.42 11.16 39.59
C ALA A 426 5.71 10.66 40.89
N ALA A 427 6.10 11.12 42.06
CA ALA A 427 5.42 10.79 43.31
C ALA A 427 3.99 11.32 43.33
N PHE A 428 3.78 12.60 42.99
CA PHE A 428 2.43 13.17 42.89
C PHE A 428 1.58 12.54 41.78
N TYR A 429 2.18 12.18 40.65
CA TYR A 429 1.50 11.43 39.61
C TYR A 429 1.01 10.07 40.13
N THR A 430 1.84 9.36 40.92
CA THR A 430 1.43 8.10 41.55
C THR A 430 0.29 8.31 42.53
N LEU A 431 0.35 9.37 43.34
CA LEU A 431 -0.72 9.72 44.29
C LEU A 431 -2.04 10.08 43.54
N CYS A 432 -1.96 10.84 42.44
CA CYS A 432 -3.12 11.11 41.59
C CYS A 432 -3.70 9.83 40.96
N ALA A 433 -2.87 8.91 40.54
CA ALA A 433 -3.31 7.63 40.02
C ALA A 433 -4.00 6.77 41.11
N VAL A 434 -3.47 6.75 42.34
CA VAL A 434 -4.12 6.09 43.49
C VAL A 434 -5.44 6.77 43.84
N TYR A 435 -5.47 8.11 43.88
CA TYR A 435 -6.69 8.88 44.10
C TYR A 435 -7.81 8.55 43.09
N SER A 436 -7.47 8.31 41.82
CA SER A 436 -8.48 7.99 40.79
C SER A 436 -9.05 6.57 40.90
N ILE A 437 -8.38 5.64 41.58
CA ILE A 437 -8.90 4.27 41.83
C ILE A 437 -9.88 4.25 42.99
N ILE A 438 -9.62 5.07 44.00
CA ILE A 438 -10.37 5.04 45.24
C ILE A 438 -11.70 5.79 45.05
N GLN A 439 -12.79 5.06 45.03
CA GLN A 439 -14.15 5.61 44.99
C GLN A 439 -14.63 5.77 46.45
N LEU A 440 -14.42 6.94 46.99
CA LEU A 440 -14.91 7.32 48.29
C LEU A 440 -16.14 8.23 48.18
N PRO A 441 -16.96 8.35 49.22
CA PRO A 441 -18.03 9.35 49.29
C PRO A 441 -17.51 10.74 48.91
N SER A 442 -18.32 11.53 48.24
CA SER A 442 -17.94 12.81 47.65
C SER A 442 -17.19 13.75 48.58
N PHE A 443 -17.61 13.80 49.83
CA PHE A 443 -17.01 14.64 50.88
C PHE A 443 -15.54 14.25 51.16
N PHE A 444 -15.29 12.98 51.51
CA PHE A 444 -13.93 12.49 51.80
C PHE A 444 -13.01 12.58 50.58
N ARG A 445 -13.57 12.38 49.42
CA ARG A 445 -12.85 12.52 48.15
C ARG A 445 -12.36 13.96 47.93
N ARG A 446 -13.17 14.97 48.31
CA ARG A 446 -12.80 16.39 48.23
C ARG A 446 -11.72 16.76 49.25
N GLU A 447 -11.82 16.24 50.48
CA GLU A 447 -10.80 16.46 51.53
C GLU A 447 -9.45 15.87 51.09
N ILE A 448 -9.41 14.60 50.62
CA ILE A 448 -8.18 13.96 50.14
C ILE A 448 -7.59 14.74 48.98
N TYR A 449 -8.44 15.21 48.06
CA TYR A 449 -8.01 16.04 46.95
C TYR A 449 -7.39 17.36 47.43
N ALA A 450 -8.03 18.06 48.38
CA ALA A 450 -7.50 19.28 48.95
C ALA A 450 -6.11 19.08 49.60
N VAL A 451 -5.93 18.00 50.36
CA VAL A 451 -4.64 17.64 50.98
C VAL A 451 -3.59 17.33 49.93
N LEU A 452 -3.97 16.59 48.87
CA LEU A 452 -3.09 16.26 47.76
C LEU A 452 -2.61 17.51 47.02
N ILE A 453 -3.50 18.40 46.66
CA ILE A 453 -3.17 19.63 45.92
C ILE A 453 -2.40 20.61 46.82
N PHE A 454 -2.78 20.75 48.11
CA PHE A 454 -2.04 21.59 49.08
C PHE A 454 -0.61 21.08 49.25
N SER A 455 -0.40 19.78 49.43
CA SER A 455 0.93 19.20 49.57
C SER A 455 1.76 19.37 48.29
N ALA A 456 1.14 19.23 47.10
CA ALA A 456 1.77 19.50 45.79
C ALA A 456 2.18 20.98 45.67
N LEU A 457 1.27 21.90 46.02
CA LEU A 457 1.50 23.34 46.00
C LEU A 457 2.69 23.73 46.86
N VAL A 458 2.70 23.25 48.13
CA VAL A 458 3.80 23.51 49.07
C VAL A 458 5.11 22.94 48.53
N CYS A 459 5.10 21.70 48.06
CA CYS A 459 6.30 21.00 47.63
C CYS A 459 6.91 21.66 46.37
N PHE A 460 6.10 21.91 45.37
CA PHE A 460 6.56 22.56 44.13
C PHE A 460 6.88 24.03 44.31
N GLY A 461 6.13 24.75 45.18
CA GLY A 461 6.42 26.13 45.54
C GLY A 461 7.74 26.25 46.30
N TRP A 462 8.01 25.34 47.24
CA TRP A 462 9.28 25.29 47.98
C TRP A 462 10.46 24.96 47.04
N LEU A 463 10.30 23.98 46.14
CA LEU A 463 11.32 23.61 45.17
C LEU A 463 11.61 24.77 44.19
N ALA A 464 10.58 25.45 43.70
CA ALA A 464 10.73 26.61 42.84
C ALA A 464 11.51 27.74 43.56
N ARG A 465 11.19 28.02 44.82
CA ARG A 465 11.89 29.03 45.65
C ARG A 465 13.32 28.63 45.97
N LYS A 466 13.56 27.36 46.34
CA LYS A 466 14.89 26.83 46.66
C LYS A 466 15.86 26.84 45.51
N SER A 467 15.33 26.69 44.27
CA SER A 467 16.17 26.74 43.07
C SER A 467 16.84 28.10 42.86
N GLY A 468 16.31 29.19 43.44
CA GLY A 468 16.84 30.55 43.32
C GLY A 468 16.87 31.13 41.91
N ILE A 469 16.25 30.43 40.93
CA ILE A 469 16.32 30.81 39.54
C ILE A 469 15.15 31.73 39.23
N ASN A 470 15.44 33.02 39.00
CA ASN A 470 14.46 33.97 38.52
C ASN A 470 14.29 33.81 37.00
N PRO A 471 13.07 33.48 36.51
CA PRO A 471 12.82 33.29 35.08
C PRO A 471 13.12 34.55 34.24
N VAL A 472 13.01 35.74 34.83
CA VAL A 472 13.29 37.03 34.15
C VAL A 472 14.79 37.22 33.94
N GLN A 473 15.64 36.74 34.82
CA GLN A 473 17.11 36.88 34.75
C GLN A 473 17.80 35.77 34.00
N CYS A 474 17.05 34.70 33.55
CA CYS A 474 17.62 33.61 32.77
C CYS A 474 18.02 34.07 31.38
N GLN A 475 19.33 34.12 31.10
CA GLN A 475 19.88 34.43 29.74
C GLN A 475 19.47 33.38 28.69
N ASN A 476 19.28 32.12 29.13
CA ASN A 476 18.88 31.06 28.25
C ASN A 476 17.34 31.03 28.08
N ARG A 477 16.85 31.43 26.91
CA ARG A 477 15.41 31.44 26.59
C ARG A 477 14.68 30.16 26.96
N LYS A 478 15.34 29.03 26.91
CA LYS A 478 14.79 27.71 27.14
C LYS A 478 14.56 27.44 28.61
N THR A 479 15.57 27.71 29.43
CA THR A 479 15.48 27.58 30.89
C THR A 479 14.42 28.54 31.41
N ARG A 480 14.34 29.75 30.86
CA ARG A 480 13.31 30.75 31.22
C ARG A 480 11.88 30.21 30.96
N ILE A 481 11.62 29.63 29.78
CA ILE A 481 10.28 29.09 29.45
C ILE A 481 9.92 27.94 30.41
N LEU A 482 10.86 27.06 30.72
CA LEU A 482 10.61 25.93 31.63
C LEU A 482 10.23 26.46 33.04
N TRP A 483 10.97 27.46 33.55
CA TRP A 483 10.66 28.03 34.82
C TRP A 483 9.35 28.80 34.84
N ILE A 484 9.03 29.53 33.78
CA ILE A 484 7.69 30.14 33.63
C ILE A 484 6.61 29.06 33.70
N GLY A 485 6.80 27.90 33.03
CA GLY A 485 5.86 26.78 33.11
C GLY A 485 5.69 26.23 34.54
N ILE A 486 6.79 26.10 35.32
CA ILE A 486 6.75 25.64 36.72
C ILE A 486 5.99 26.66 37.57
N TYR A 487 6.30 27.95 37.47
CA TYR A 487 5.59 28.97 38.27
C TYR A 487 4.11 29.07 37.89
N THR A 488 3.77 28.98 36.61
CA THR A 488 2.36 28.94 36.17
C THR A 488 1.66 27.70 36.72
N GLY A 489 2.30 26.54 36.70
CA GLY A 489 1.77 25.32 37.32
C GLY A 489 1.49 25.49 38.85
N VAL A 490 2.40 26.13 39.59
CA VAL A 490 2.18 26.43 41.01
C VAL A 490 0.98 27.36 41.21
N VAL A 491 0.85 28.41 40.39
CA VAL A 491 -0.32 29.31 40.48
C VAL A 491 -1.61 28.55 40.15
N LEU A 492 -1.64 27.71 39.14
CA LEU A 492 -2.82 26.91 38.82
C LEU A 492 -3.21 25.93 39.91
N LEU A 493 -2.23 25.32 40.59
CA LEU A 493 -2.48 24.49 41.77
C LEU A 493 -3.10 25.29 42.91
N GLY A 494 -2.64 26.52 43.12
CA GLY A 494 -3.26 27.46 44.09
C GLY A 494 -4.71 27.77 43.73
N VAL A 495 -5.00 28.10 42.47
CA VAL A 495 -6.37 28.33 41.98
C VAL A 495 -7.22 27.08 42.13
N SER A 496 -6.68 25.91 41.82
CA SER A 496 -7.37 24.62 41.99
C SER A 496 -7.74 24.36 43.47
N LEU A 497 -6.84 24.64 44.40
CA LEU A 497 -7.11 24.50 45.85
C LEU A 497 -8.24 25.42 46.29
N VAL A 498 -8.18 26.70 45.94
CA VAL A 498 -9.23 27.69 46.27
C VAL A 498 -10.57 27.28 45.66
N ALA A 499 -10.60 26.90 44.41
CA ALA A 499 -11.81 26.43 43.72
C ALA A 499 -12.47 25.24 44.47
N ASN A 500 -11.67 24.25 44.92
CA ASN A 500 -12.19 23.11 45.68
C ASN A 500 -12.76 23.50 47.02
N LEU A 501 -12.13 24.47 47.72
CA LEU A 501 -12.59 24.96 49.00
C LEU A 501 -13.93 25.71 48.86
N VAL A 502 -14.10 26.55 47.83
CA VAL A 502 -15.30 27.35 47.59
C VAL A 502 -16.45 26.52 47.08
N GLY A 503 -16.23 25.38 46.40
CA GLY A 503 -17.30 24.52 45.89
C GLY A 503 -17.32 24.33 44.34
N PHE A 504 -16.31 24.86 43.65
CA PHE A 504 -16.11 24.61 42.21
C PHE A 504 -15.29 23.32 42.04
N VAL A 505 -15.91 22.17 42.33
CA VAL A 505 -15.21 20.88 42.43
C VAL A 505 -14.69 20.41 41.08
N SER A 506 -15.48 20.47 40.07
CA SER A 506 -15.11 20.08 38.69
C SER A 506 -13.98 20.94 38.14
N LEU A 507 -14.05 22.27 38.33
CA LEU A 507 -12.99 23.18 37.94
C LEU A 507 -11.68 22.88 38.67
N ALA A 508 -11.77 22.64 39.98
CA ALA A 508 -10.60 22.29 40.78
C ALA A 508 -9.91 21.04 40.26
N GLN A 509 -10.65 19.96 40.05
CA GLN A 509 -10.12 18.69 39.54
C GLN A 509 -9.49 18.82 38.16
N VAL A 510 -10.14 19.52 37.25
CA VAL A 510 -9.61 19.78 35.91
C VAL A 510 -8.28 20.52 35.98
N LEU A 511 -8.19 21.59 36.79
CA LEU A 511 -6.98 22.37 36.91
C LEU A 511 -5.85 21.60 37.66
N GLY A 512 -6.16 21.00 38.80
CA GLY A 512 -5.13 20.35 39.64
C GLY A 512 -4.58 19.05 39.03
N LEU A 513 -5.48 18.15 38.59
CA LEU A 513 -5.07 16.92 37.92
C LEU A 513 -4.49 17.23 36.53
N GLY A 514 -5.03 18.23 35.84
CA GLY A 514 -4.49 18.71 34.55
C GLY A 514 -3.06 19.14 34.66
N VAL A 515 -2.69 19.89 35.73
CA VAL A 515 -1.30 20.31 35.95
C VAL A 515 -0.40 19.13 36.32
N LEU A 516 -0.76 18.30 37.29
CA LEU A 516 0.10 17.22 37.77
C LEU A 516 0.26 16.10 36.75
N VAL A 517 -0.86 15.58 36.25
CA VAL A 517 -0.87 14.46 35.31
C VAL A 517 -0.41 14.91 33.91
N GLY A 518 -0.87 16.09 33.47
CA GLY A 518 -0.49 16.64 32.17
C GLY A 518 0.99 16.95 32.03
N THR A 519 1.60 17.48 33.13
CA THR A 519 3.05 17.75 33.14
C THR A 519 3.85 16.45 33.16
N PHE A 520 3.38 15.43 33.89
CA PHE A 520 4.02 14.11 33.87
C PHE A 520 3.96 13.45 32.52
N PHE A 521 2.80 13.51 31.83
CA PHE A 521 2.67 13.03 30.47
C PHE A 521 3.57 13.81 29.51
N ALA A 522 3.74 15.12 29.66
CA ALA A 522 4.69 15.89 28.87
C ALA A 522 6.12 15.36 29.01
N ALA A 523 6.53 15.06 30.25
CA ALA A 523 7.83 14.45 30.54
C ALA A 523 7.95 13.04 29.90
N ALA A 524 6.89 12.24 29.98
CA ALA A 524 6.86 10.91 29.40
C ALA A 524 6.94 10.95 27.85
N PHE A 525 6.15 11.78 27.20
CA PHE A 525 6.21 11.98 25.74
C PHE A 525 7.58 12.50 25.29
N PHE A 526 8.14 13.44 26.03
CA PHE A 526 9.49 13.92 25.76
C PHE A 526 10.52 12.79 25.83
N CYS A 527 10.45 11.95 26.85
CA CYS A 527 11.32 10.79 27.02
C CYS A 527 11.21 9.84 25.83
N VAL A 528 9.99 9.47 25.41
CA VAL A 528 9.72 8.57 24.28
C VAL A 528 10.27 9.14 22.98
N VAL A 529 9.96 10.40 22.69
CA VAL A 529 10.44 11.08 21.47
C VAL A 529 11.95 11.13 21.44
N ARG A 530 12.57 11.39 22.58
CA ARG A 530 14.03 11.42 22.67
C ARG A 530 14.65 10.07 22.35
N VAL A 531 14.06 8.98 22.86
CA VAL A 531 14.46 7.62 22.53
C VAL A 531 14.31 7.36 21.02
N LEU A 532 13.17 7.72 20.42
CA LEU A 532 12.93 7.52 19.00
C LEU A 532 13.90 8.33 18.12
N ILE A 533 14.15 9.59 18.47
CA ILE A 533 15.12 10.43 17.77
C ILE A 533 16.52 9.81 17.84
N LEU A 534 16.94 9.33 18.99
CA LEU A 534 18.24 8.69 19.13
C LEU A 534 18.34 7.37 18.38
N ILE A 535 17.26 6.58 18.35
CA ILE A 535 17.17 5.37 17.51
C ILE A 535 17.26 5.76 16.03
N LEU A 536 16.50 6.76 15.59
CA LEU A 536 16.51 7.25 14.20
C LEU A 536 17.92 7.68 13.78
N ILE A 537 18.56 8.54 14.56
CA ILE A 537 19.94 9.01 14.29
C ILE A 537 20.89 7.82 14.19
N THR A 538 20.82 6.88 15.13
CA THR A 538 21.71 5.71 15.15
C THR A 538 21.47 4.81 13.92
N VAL A 539 20.21 4.61 13.52
CA VAL A 539 19.86 3.84 12.31
C VAL A 539 20.34 4.52 11.05
N LEU A 540 20.18 5.84 10.94
CA LEU A 540 20.66 6.62 9.78
C LEU A 540 22.19 6.60 9.62
N HIS A 541 22.92 6.42 10.73
CA HIS A 541 24.38 6.28 10.71
C HIS A 541 24.88 4.85 10.45
N THR A 542 23.99 3.86 10.25
CA THR A 542 24.40 2.51 9.81
C THR A 542 24.92 2.52 8.36
N ASN A 543 25.89 1.67 8.04
CA ASN A 543 26.46 1.58 6.69
C ASN A 543 25.39 1.32 5.63
N TRP A 544 24.37 0.52 5.95
CA TRP A 544 23.23 0.25 5.07
C TRP A 544 22.39 1.50 4.78
N ALA A 545 22.07 2.28 5.81
CA ALA A 545 21.28 3.49 5.63
C ALA A 545 22.07 4.61 4.92
N ARG A 546 23.37 4.73 5.22
CA ARG A 546 24.27 5.67 4.53
C ARG A 546 24.42 5.33 3.05
N SER A 547 24.56 4.04 2.69
CA SER A 547 24.63 3.63 1.28
C SER A 547 23.33 3.86 0.52
N LEU A 548 22.18 3.81 1.20
CA LEU A 548 20.88 4.10 0.64
C LEU A 548 20.61 5.58 0.42
N LEU A 549 20.97 6.40 1.41
CA LEU A 549 20.58 7.82 1.47
C LEU A 549 21.64 8.76 0.91
N GLU A 550 22.90 8.28 0.72
CA GLU A 550 24.03 9.06 0.20
C GLU A 550 24.07 10.51 0.73
N MET A 551 23.82 11.52 -0.14
CA MET A 551 23.88 12.93 0.22
C MET A 551 22.65 13.46 0.97
N ARG A 552 21.59 12.67 1.22
CA ARG A 552 20.33 13.13 1.83
C ARG A 552 20.16 12.74 3.30
N ALA A 553 21.09 12.03 3.88
CA ALA A 553 20.99 11.55 5.27
C ALA A 553 20.72 12.70 6.26
N ASP A 554 21.43 13.83 6.15
CA ASP A 554 21.23 15.02 7.01
C ASP A 554 19.85 15.66 6.86
N ALA A 555 19.28 15.62 5.65
CA ALA A 555 17.94 16.15 5.41
C ALA A 555 16.88 15.22 6.05
N VAL A 556 17.02 13.90 5.89
CA VAL A 556 16.14 12.88 6.50
C VAL A 556 16.22 12.96 8.01
N GLU A 557 17.40 13.15 8.60
CA GLU A 557 17.58 13.34 10.03
C GLU A 557 16.81 14.58 10.53
N ARG A 558 17.05 15.75 9.90
CA ARG A 558 16.38 17.00 10.29
C ARG A 558 14.85 16.91 10.19
N TRP A 559 14.34 16.38 9.08
CA TRP A 559 12.91 16.24 8.89
C TRP A 559 12.31 15.16 9.78
N GLY A 560 12.97 14.02 9.94
CA GLY A 560 12.54 12.95 10.84
C GLY A 560 12.44 13.42 12.28
N CYS A 561 13.44 14.15 12.79
CA CYS A 561 13.40 14.75 14.11
C CYS A 561 12.26 15.76 14.29
N ARG A 562 11.98 16.57 13.26
CA ARG A 562 10.85 17.53 13.30
C ARG A 562 9.51 16.81 13.30
N ILE A 563 9.31 15.84 12.42
CA ILE A 563 8.07 15.05 12.32
C ILE A 563 7.79 14.34 13.64
N LEU A 564 8.78 13.64 14.21
CA LEU A 564 8.65 12.98 15.50
C LEU A 564 8.28 13.96 16.61
N SER A 565 8.91 15.14 16.64
CA SER A 565 8.62 16.15 17.64
C SER A 565 7.21 16.73 17.51
N ILE A 566 6.77 17.02 16.29
CA ILE A 566 5.41 17.52 16.00
C ILE A 566 4.36 16.44 16.34
N ALA A 567 4.58 15.20 15.91
CA ALA A 567 3.68 14.08 16.19
C ALA A 567 3.50 13.88 17.72
N ALA A 568 4.59 13.95 18.48
CA ALA A 568 4.50 13.83 19.92
C ALA A 568 3.78 15.02 20.58
N LEU A 569 4.00 16.24 20.07
CA LEU A 569 3.27 17.41 20.55
C LEU A 569 1.76 17.26 20.33
N LEU A 570 1.36 16.79 19.14
CA LEU A 570 -0.05 16.53 18.81
C LEU A 570 -0.64 15.42 19.68
N LEU A 571 0.10 14.32 19.89
CA LEU A 571 -0.34 13.24 20.77
C LEU A 571 -0.47 13.69 22.22
N TRP A 572 0.47 14.48 22.71
CA TRP A 572 0.39 15.07 24.05
C TRP A 572 -0.81 16.02 24.15
N LEU A 573 -1.00 16.90 23.17
CA LEU A 573 -2.12 17.83 23.14
C LEU A 573 -3.45 17.06 23.15
N LYS A 574 -3.57 16.01 22.36
CA LYS A 574 -4.73 15.10 22.36
C LYS A 574 -4.96 14.48 23.75
N ALA A 575 -3.90 13.98 24.39
CA ALA A 575 -4.00 13.40 25.73
C ALA A 575 -4.42 14.46 26.78
N MET A 576 -3.87 15.67 26.67
CA MET A 576 -4.19 16.79 27.56
C MET A 576 -5.63 17.26 27.37
N MET A 577 -6.09 17.41 26.13
CA MET A 577 -7.48 17.75 25.82
C MET A 577 -8.48 16.72 26.33
N ARG A 578 -8.11 15.42 26.28
CA ARG A 578 -8.92 14.35 26.87
C ARG A 578 -8.96 14.44 28.41
N LEU A 579 -7.80 14.68 29.01
CA LEU A 579 -7.68 14.84 30.47
C LEU A 579 -8.52 16.02 30.98
N LEU A 580 -8.53 17.13 30.23
CA LEU A 580 -9.33 18.32 30.50
C LEU A 580 -10.81 18.17 30.06
N ALA A 581 -11.19 17.00 29.56
CA ALA A 581 -12.51 16.70 29.03
C ALA A 581 -13.04 17.66 27.92
N VAL A 582 -12.12 18.40 27.26
CA VAL A 582 -12.43 19.37 26.18
C VAL A 582 -12.29 18.74 24.78
N TYR A 583 -11.71 17.54 24.70
CA TYR A 583 -11.38 16.90 23.42
C TYR A 583 -12.59 16.73 22.48
N GLU A 584 -13.70 16.23 22.99
CA GLU A 584 -14.91 15.99 22.18
C GLU A 584 -15.54 17.32 21.71
N GLY A 585 -15.54 18.36 22.57
CA GLY A 585 -16.06 19.68 22.17
C GLY A 585 -15.22 20.32 21.06
N VAL A 586 -13.89 20.32 21.22
CA VAL A 586 -12.98 20.86 20.20
C VAL A 586 -13.05 20.03 18.92
N LEU A 587 -13.14 18.69 19.02
CA LEU A 587 -13.26 17.83 17.86
C LEU A 587 -14.60 18.04 17.14
N GLY A 588 -15.69 18.23 17.89
CA GLY A 588 -16.99 18.57 17.35
C GLY A 588 -16.96 19.86 16.54
N THR A 589 -16.49 20.96 17.15
CA THR A 589 -16.37 22.26 16.49
C THR A 589 -15.43 22.21 15.28
N LEU A 590 -14.30 21.50 15.41
CA LEU A 590 -13.37 21.30 14.30
C LEU A 590 -13.99 20.45 13.19
N SER A 591 -14.76 19.42 13.55
CA SER A 591 -15.49 18.59 12.59
C SER A 591 -16.54 19.40 11.84
N GLU A 592 -17.32 20.24 12.54
CA GLU A 592 -18.26 21.14 11.91
C GLU A 592 -17.58 22.11 10.95
N LEU A 593 -16.47 22.71 11.36
CA LEU A 593 -15.69 23.62 10.51
C LEU A 593 -15.13 22.89 9.27
N ILE A 594 -14.63 21.67 9.45
CA ILE A 594 -14.04 20.86 8.37
C ILE A 594 -15.11 20.41 7.37
N HIS A 595 -16.30 20.06 7.85
CA HIS A 595 -17.40 19.55 7.02
C HIS A 595 -18.38 20.64 6.58
N HIS A 596 -18.18 21.89 7.01
CA HIS A 596 -19.03 23.02 6.61
C HIS A 596 -19.01 23.16 5.07
N PRO A 597 -20.16 23.05 4.38
CA PRO A 597 -20.22 23.17 2.94
C PRO A 597 -20.04 24.64 2.52
N ILE A 598 -18.99 24.91 1.76
CA ILE A 598 -18.77 26.20 1.12
C ILE A 598 -19.31 26.09 -0.29
N GLY A 599 -20.45 26.73 -0.56
CA GLY A 599 -21.07 26.74 -1.90
C GLY A 599 -20.41 27.79 -2.80
N PHE A 600 -19.85 27.39 -3.92
CA PHE A 600 -19.40 28.28 -4.97
C PHE A 600 -19.91 27.76 -6.32
N GLY A 601 -20.81 28.50 -6.96
CA GLY A 601 -21.23 28.23 -8.33
C GLY A 601 -21.84 26.85 -8.60
N GLY A 602 -22.63 26.28 -7.63
CA GLY A 602 -23.28 24.96 -7.77
C GLY A 602 -22.41 23.77 -7.36
N MET A 603 -21.16 23.97 -6.94
CA MET A 603 -20.31 22.95 -6.35
C MET A 603 -20.20 23.17 -4.83
N HIS A 604 -20.40 22.08 -4.08
CA HIS A 604 -20.24 22.09 -2.63
C HIS A 604 -18.85 21.59 -2.26
N PHE A 605 -17.97 22.50 -1.85
CA PHE A 605 -16.66 22.17 -1.32
C PHE A 605 -16.66 22.23 0.20
N THR A 606 -16.06 21.27 0.85
CA THR A 606 -15.78 21.35 2.28
C THR A 606 -14.31 21.65 2.49
N PHE A 607 -13.98 22.35 3.58
CA PHE A 607 -12.58 22.60 3.93
C PHE A 607 -11.82 21.27 4.14
N GLY A 608 -12.49 20.25 4.68
CA GLY A 608 -11.96 18.91 4.81
C GLY A 608 -11.63 18.24 3.47
N GLY A 609 -12.52 18.40 2.48
CA GLY A 609 -12.28 17.92 1.12
C GLY A 609 -11.05 18.56 0.50
N ALA A 610 -10.92 19.88 0.58
CA ALA A 610 -9.75 20.60 0.08
C ALA A 610 -8.46 20.16 0.78
N LEU A 611 -8.48 20.01 2.10
CA LEU A 611 -7.34 19.51 2.87
C LEU A 611 -6.98 18.07 2.48
N THR A 612 -7.98 17.21 2.28
CA THR A 612 -7.77 15.82 1.85
C THR A 612 -7.09 15.76 0.49
N VAL A 613 -7.53 16.58 -0.47
CA VAL A 613 -6.88 16.70 -1.79
C VAL A 613 -5.41 17.08 -1.66
N VAL A 614 -5.12 18.13 -0.88
CA VAL A 614 -3.72 18.56 -0.64
C VAL A 614 -2.90 17.43 0.00
N LEU A 615 -3.43 16.74 0.99
CA LEU A 615 -2.74 15.63 1.65
C LEU A 615 -2.51 14.45 0.70
N VAL A 616 -3.52 14.09 -0.12
CA VAL A 616 -3.39 13.03 -1.14
C VAL A 616 -2.31 13.38 -2.16
N LEU A 617 -2.29 14.62 -2.64
CA LEU A 617 -1.27 15.09 -3.58
C LEU A 617 0.14 15.08 -2.96
N LEU A 618 0.30 15.59 -1.75
CA LEU A 618 1.61 15.64 -1.07
C LEU A 618 2.12 14.22 -0.75
N PHE A 619 1.26 13.37 -0.17
CA PHE A 619 1.62 12.00 0.15
C PHE A 619 1.87 11.16 -1.10
N GLY A 620 0.99 11.30 -2.11
CA GLY A 620 1.13 10.62 -3.38
C GLY A 620 2.38 11.02 -4.14
N TYR A 621 2.73 12.32 -4.17
CA TYR A 621 3.98 12.80 -4.73
C TYR A 621 5.21 12.23 -4.00
N ALA A 622 5.17 12.21 -2.66
CA ALA A 622 6.22 11.62 -1.85
C ALA A 622 6.37 10.12 -2.12
N LEU A 623 5.24 9.39 -2.25
CA LEU A 623 5.19 7.97 -2.57
C LEU A 623 5.75 7.69 -3.97
N ALA A 624 5.34 8.45 -4.99
CA ALA A 624 5.83 8.31 -6.36
C ALA A 624 7.33 8.55 -6.46
N ASN A 625 7.83 9.62 -5.82
CA ASN A 625 9.26 9.94 -5.76
C ASN A 625 10.06 8.89 -4.96
N GLY A 626 9.52 8.45 -3.83
CA GLY A 626 10.13 7.42 -2.99
C GLY A 626 10.22 6.08 -3.71
N SER A 627 9.17 5.67 -4.40
CA SER A 627 9.14 4.43 -5.19
C SER A 627 10.13 4.47 -6.35
N ALA A 628 10.16 5.57 -7.10
CA ALA A 628 11.13 5.77 -8.18
C ALA A 628 12.58 5.75 -7.66
N PHE A 629 12.83 6.35 -6.50
CA PHE A 629 14.13 6.34 -5.84
C PHE A 629 14.53 4.94 -5.40
N LEU A 630 13.63 4.19 -4.74
CA LEU A 630 13.86 2.80 -4.32
C LEU A 630 14.15 1.89 -5.52
N LEU A 631 13.39 2.02 -6.60
CA LEU A 631 13.62 1.28 -7.82
C LEU A 631 15.02 1.56 -8.38
N ARG A 632 15.42 2.83 -8.52
CA ARG A 632 16.73 3.21 -9.07
C ARG A 632 17.90 2.75 -8.23
N LYS A 633 17.80 2.84 -6.89
CA LYS A 633 18.93 2.67 -5.98
C LYS A 633 19.01 1.30 -5.33
N VAL A 634 17.89 0.60 -5.17
CA VAL A 634 17.83 -0.65 -4.40
C VAL A 634 17.51 -1.86 -5.26
N VAL A 635 16.47 -1.75 -6.10
CA VAL A 635 15.92 -2.90 -6.82
C VAL A 635 16.65 -3.11 -8.15
N LEU A 636 16.66 -2.09 -9.01
CA LEU A 636 17.19 -2.20 -10.37
C LEU A 636 18.70 -2.44 -10.47
N PRO A 637 19.57 -1.94 -9.57
CA PRO A 637 21.00 -2.27 -9.62
C PRO A 637 21.32 -3.74 -9.33
N LYS A 638 20.41 -4.48 -8.65
CA LYS A 638 20.56 -5.92 -8.41
C LYS A 638 20.24 -6.77 -9.63
N LEU A 639 19.54 -6.19 -10.60
CA LEU A 639 19.20 -6.82 -11.87
C LEU A 639 20.20 -6.35 -12.90
N SER A 640 20.91 -7.27 -13.57
CA SER A 640 21.91 -6.98 -14.60
C SER A 640 21.26 -6.43 -15.89
N LEU A 641 20.64 -5.26 -15.79
CA LEU A 641 19.92 -4.61 -16.87
C LEU A 641 20.85 -3.77 -17.75
N LYS A 642 20.54 -3.68 -19.05
CA LYS A 642 21.28 -2.83 -20.02
C LYS A 642 21.19 -1.36 -19.60
N ARG A 643 22.21 -0.57 -19.93
CA ARG A 643 22.26 0.88 -19.68
C ARG A 643 21.01 1.55 -20.26
N GLY A 644 20.34 2.41 -19.45
CA GLY A 644 19.11 3.13 -19.81
C GLY A 644 17.82 2.47 -19.36
N VAL A 645 17.72 1.14 -19.28
CA VAL A 645 16.51 0.42 -18.88
C VAL A 645 16.08 0.77 -17.43
N PRO A 646 16.99 0.83 -16.42
CA PRO A 646 16.62 1.21 -15.06
C PRO A 646 16.00 2.61 -14.97
N TYR A 647 16.53 3.56 -15.75
CA TYR A 647 15.97 4.91 -15.80
C TYR A 647 14.57 4.91 -16.39
N ALA A 648 14.36 4.22 -17.52
CA ALA A 648 13.07 4.12 -18.18
C ALA A 648 12.00 3.50 -17.25
N ILE A 649 12.29 2.36 -16.61
CA ILE A 649 11.38 1.70 -15.68
C ILE A 649 10.99 2.62 -14.53
N SER A 650 11.97 3.26 -13.88
CA SER A 650 11.71 4.14 -12.75
C SER A 650 10.90 5.38 -13.14
N THR A 651 11.11 5.90 -14.35
CA THR A 651 10.39 7.07 -14.86
C THR A 651 8.95 6.72 -15.21
N VAL A 652 8.72 5.58 -15.87
CA VAL A 652 7.37 5.08 -16.15
C VAL A 652 6.62 4.84 -14.85
N THR A 653 7.24 4.16 -13.87
CA THR A 653 6.63 3.90 -12.55
C THR A 653 6.25 5.22 -11.86
N TYR A 654 7.13 6.23 -11.91
CA TYR A 654 6.83 7.55 -11.34
C TYR A 654 5.59 8.17 -11.98
N TYR A 655 5.48 8.21 -13.30
CA TYR A 655 4.33 8.80 -13.98
C TYR A 655 3.03 8.00 -13.78
N VAL A 656 3.10 6.67 -13.78
CA VAL A 656 1.94 5.81 -13.48
C VAL A 656 1.41 6.09 -12.06
N LEU A 657 2.30 6.12 -11.07
CA LEU A 657 1.90 6.43 -9.70
C LEU A 657 1.35 7.86 -9.59
N LEU A 658 1.97 8.83 -10.26
CA LEU A 658 1.49 10.22 -10.27
C LEU A 658 0.09 10.33 -10.89
N SER A 659 -0.19 9.58 -11.95
CA SER A 659 -1.53 9.52 -12.57
C SER A 659 -2.56 8.92 -11.62
N VAL A 660 -2.23 7.83 -10.93
CA VAL A 660 -3.10 7.22 -9.90
C VAL A 660 -3.37 8.21 -8.76
N VAL A 661 -2.35 8.95 -8.31
CA VAL A 661 -2.49 10.01 -7.30
C VAL A 661 -3.41 11.12 -7.80
N GLY A 662 -3.32 11.51 -9.08
CA GLY A 662 -4.21 12.49 -9.69
C GLY A 662 -5.68 12.06 -9.65
N VAL A 663 -5.95 10.81 -10.02
CA VAL A 663 -7.30 10.23 -9.95
C VAL A 663 -7.80 10.14 -8.51
N ALA A 664 -6.96 9.69 -7.58
CA ALA A 664 -7.30 9.65 -6.15
C ALA A 664 -7.58 11.04 -5.57
N ALA A 665 -6.83 12.07 -5.99
CA ALA A 665 -7.07 13.44 -5.59
C ALA A 665 -8.41 13.98 -6.14
N LEU A 666 -8.76 13.65 -7.37
CA LEU A 666 -10.07 13.98 -7.95
C LEU A 666 -11.21 13.27 -7.21
N SER A 667 -11.05 11.98 -6.89
CA SER A 667 -12.01 11.23 -6.07
C SER A 667 -12.24 11.90 -4.71
N ALA A 668 -11.18 12.41 -4.09
CA ALA A 668 -11.24 13.08 -2.80
C ALA A 668 -12.02 14.43 -2.85
N THR A 669 -12.25 15.01 -4.03
CA THR A 669 -13.11 16.21 -4.19
C THR A 669 -14.59 15.89 -4.14
N GLY A 670 -15.00 14.60 -4.13
CA GLY A 670 -16.40 14.17 -4.22
C GLY A 670 -16.95 14.14 -5.66
N VAL A 671 -16.09 14.31 -6.66
CA VAL A 671 -16.51 14.15 -8.06
C VAL A 671 -16.79 12.68 -8.32
N GLU A 672 -17.96 12.38 -8.87
CA GLU A 672 -18.37 11.04 -9.25
C GLU A 672 -17.41 10.47 -10.29
N LEU A 673 -16.68 9.42 -9.91
CA LEU A 673 -15.70 8.77 -10.80
C LEU A 673 -16.35 8.12 -12.02
N ASP A 674 -17.64 7.86 -12.00
CA ASP A 674 -18.37 7.25 -13.10
C ASP A 674 -18.22 8.04 -14.41
N LYS A 675 -18.20 9.39 -14.32
CA LYS A 675 -17.95 10.26 -15.47
C LYS A 675 -16.55 10.11 -16.07
N PHE A 676 -15.57 9.73 -15.23
CA PHE A 676 -14.19 9.46 -15.66
C PHE A 676 -14.01 8.05 -16.20
N THR A 677 -14.90 7.10 -15.84
CA THR A 677 -14.83 5.72 -16.34
C THR A 677 -14.94 5.67 -17.86
N VAL A 678 -15.86 6.46 -18.44
CA VAL A 678 -16.02 6.57 -19.91
C VAL A 678 -14.75 7.15 -20.56
N LEU A 679 -14.20 8.22 -19.98
CA LEU A 679 -12.98 8.85 -20.49
C LEU A 679 -11.78 7.90 -20.38
N THR A 680 -11.64 7.22 -19.24
CA THR A 680 -10.58 6.24 -18.99
C THR A 680 -10.74 5.02 -19.93
N GLY A 681 -11.97 4.59 -20.18
CA GLY A 681 -12.29 3.56 -21.17
C GLY A 681 -11.87 3.96 -22.56
N ALA A 682 -12.24 5.16 -23.01
CA ALA A 682 -11.85 5.69 -24.31
C ALA A 682 -10.32 5.84 -24.46
N LEU A 683 -9.65 6.34 -23.40
CA LEU A 683 -8.19 6.42 -23.36
C LEU A 683 -7.55 5.03 -23.39
N GLY A 684 -8.13 4.05 -22.67
CA GLY A 684 -7.67 2.66 -22.65
C GLY A 684 -7.75 2.01 -24.02
N VAL A 685 -8.85 2.23 -24.75
CA VAL A 685 -9.01 1.78 -26.14
C VAL A 685 -7.99 2.45 -27.07
N GLY A 686 -7.80 3.77 -26.95
CA GLY A 686 -6.79 4.52 -27.71
C GLY A 686 -5.36 4.03 -27.44
N LEU A 687 -4.99 3.82 -26.19
CA LEU A 687 -3.71 3.23 -25.79
C LEU A 687 -3.58 1.79 -26.30
N GLY A 688 -4.66 0.99 -26.25
CA GLY A 688 -4.70 -0.37 -26.77
C GLY A 688 -4.37 -0.43 -28.26
N PHE A 689 -5.00 0.41 -29.08
CA PHE A 689 -4.68 0.54 -30.51
C PHE A 689 -3.25 1.05 -30.74
N GLY A 690 -2.78 2.02 -29.93
CA GLY A 690 -1.40 2.52 -30.01
C GLY A 690 -0.34 1.47 -29.68
N LEU A 691 -0.64 0.54 -28.78
CA LEU A 691 0.27 -0.51 -28.35
C LEU A 691 0.09 -1.83 -29.15
N GLN A 692 -0.93 -1.97 -29.98
CA GLN A 692 -1.30 -3.18 -30.70
C GLN A 692 -0.10 -3.83 -31.41
N ASN A 693 0.66 -3.04 -32.18
CA ASN A 693 1.82 -3.54 -32.89
C ASN A 693 2.94 -4.04 -31.96
N ILE A 694 3.11 -3.41 -30.82
CA ILE A 694 4.12 -3.81 -29.84
C ILE A 694 3.73 -5.14 -29.19
N VAL A 695 2.46 -5.28 -28.82
CA VAL A 695 1.89 -6.49 -28.21
C VAL A 695 1.94 -7.65 -29.22
N ASN A 696 1.49 -7.42 -30.47
CA ASN A 696 1.54 -8.45 -31.51
C ASN A 696 2.96 -8.96 -31.73
N ASN A 697 3.92 -8.06 -31.84
CA ASN A 697 5.33 -8.46 -32.03
C ASN A 697 5.88 -9.21 -30.83
N PHE A 698 5.49 -8.84 -29.62
CA PHE A 698 5.91 -9.53 -28.41
C PHE A 698 5.30 -10.93 -28.31
N VAL A 699 4.01 -11.06 -28.56
CA VAL A 699 3.31 -12.36 -28.57
C VAL A 699 3.88 -13.25 -29.67
N SER A 700 4.10 -12.73 -30.87
CA SER A 700 4.75 -13.46 -31.98
C SER A 700 6.18 -13.92 -31.58
N GLY A 701 6.91 -13.08 -30.85
CA GLY A 701 8.23 -13.47 -30.30
C GLY A 701 8.16 -14.62 -29.32
N LEU A 702 7.14 -14.65 -28.46
CA LEU A 702 6.89 -15.78 -27.56
C LEU A 702 6.54 -17.06 -28.32
N ILE A 703 5.68 -16.97 -29.34
CA ILE A 703 5.30 -18.10 -30.20
C ILE A 703 6.54 -18.67 -30.89
N LEU A 704 7.38 -17.82 -31.51
CA LEU A 704 8.63 -18.25 -32.13
C LEU A 704 9.56 -18.98 -31.16
N LEU A 705 9.61 -18.58 -29.89
CA LEU A 705 10.45 -19.21 -28.86
C LEU A 705 9.85 -20.52 -28.34
N PHE A 706 8.52 -20.64 -28.26
CA PHE A 706 7.84 -21.85 -27.78
C PHE A 706 7.69 -22.91 -28.86
N GLU A 707 7.08 -22.55 -30.00
CA GLU A 707 6.81 -23.50 -31.09
C GLU A 707 8.04 -23.78 -31.98
N ARG A 708 8.97 -22.84 -31.99
CA ARG A 708 10.27 -22.94 -32.70
C ARG A 708 10.14 -23.34 -34.18
N PRO A 709 9.28 -22.73 -34.98
CA PRO A 709 9.24 -22.96 -36.41
C PRO A 709 10.51 -22.49 -37.12
N ILE A 710 11.31 -21.65 -36.45
CA ILE A 710 12.56 -21.09 -36.91
C ILE A 710 13.55 -21.13 -35.78
N HIS A 711 14.77 -21.62 -36.02
CA HIS A 711 15.87 -21.63 -35.04
C HIS A 711 16.93 -20.58 -35.39
N VAL A 712 17.73 -20.23 -34.36
CA VAL A 712 18.96 -19.46 -34.62
C VAL A 712 19.93 -20.35 -35.37
N GLY A 713 20.39 -19.87 -36.52
CA GLY A 713 21.24 -20.63 -37.42
C GLY A 713 20.51 -21.13 -38.67
N ASP A 714 19.16 -21.12 -38.68
CA ASP A 714 18.42 -21.51 -39.87
C ASP A 714 18.54 -20.48 -40.98
N THR A 715 18.62 -20.97 -42.24
CA THR A 715 18.52 -20.14 -43.42
C THR A 715 17.06 -20.03 -43.84
N VAL A 716 16.53 -18.80 -43.73
CA VAL A 716 15.11 -18.51 -44.03
C VAL A 716 14.97 -17.49 -45.14
N GLU A 717 13.83 -17.57 -45.81
CA GLU A 717 13.42 -16.59 -46.81
C GLU A 717 12.09 -15.97 -46.38
N VAL A 718 12.09 -14.66 -46.20
CA VAL A 718 10.96 -13.87 -45.70
C VAL A 718 10.81 -12.61 -46.53
N GLY A 719 9.69 -12.45 -47.21
CA GLY A 719 9.43 -11.27 -48.04
C GLY A 719 10.52 -11.01 -49.12
N GLY A 720 11.08 -12.07 -49.72
CA GLY A 720 12.16 -11.98 -50.71
C GLY A 720 13.57 -11.77 -50.11
N LEU A 721 13.71 -11.70 -48.79
CA LEU A 721 14.99 -11.63 -48.11
C LEU A 721 15.44 -13.03 -47.72
N VAL A 722 16.57 -13.46 -48.26
CA VAL A 722 17.19 -14.75 -47.92
C VAL A 722 18.40 -14.50 -46.99
N GLY A 723 18.46 -15.22 -45.89
CA GLY A 723 19.56 -15.08 -44.94
C GLY A 723 19.47 -16.01 -43.74
N MET A 724 20.51 -15.99 -42.92
CA MET A 724 20.62 -16.81 -41.71
C MET A 724 20.05 -16.07 -40.52
N VAL A 725 19.23 -16.74 -39.73
CA VAL A 725 18.70 -16.19 -38.46
C VAL A 725 19.81 -16.11 -37.43
N ARG A 726 20.24 -14.89 -37.09
CA ARG A 726 21.31 -14.64 -36.12
C ARG A 726 20.82 -14.61 -34.67
N ARG A 727 19.63 -14.03 -34.47
CA ARG A 727 19.02 -13.88 -33.14
C ARG A 727 17.52 -13.71 -33.26
N ILE A 728 16.80 -14.34 -32.33
CA ILE A 728 15.37 -14.12 -32.11
C ILE A 728 15.25 -13.29 -30.81
N GLY A 729 14.71 -12.08 -30.92
CA GLY A 729 14.50 -11.17 -29.81
C GLY A 729 13.03 -11.12 -29.38
N ALA A 730 12.72 -10.40 -28.30
CA ALA A 730 11.36 -10.30 -27.77
C ALA A 730 10.35 -9.65 -28.74
N ARG A 731 10.78 -8.72 -29.59
CA ARG A 731 9.89 -8.02 -30.55
C ARG A 731 10.34 -8.15 -32.00
N SER A 732 11.59 -8.49 -32.23
CA SER A 732 12.17 -8.57 -33.60
C SER A 732 13.27 -9.61 -33.64
N SER A 733 13.41 -10.26 -34.77
CA SER A 733 14.50 -11.17 -35.08
C SER A 733 15.49 -10.52 -36.03
N THR A 734 16.75 -10.91 -35.94
CA THR A 734 17.83 -10.40 -36.80
C THR A 734 18.21 -11.48 -37.77
N ILE A 735 18.15 -11.20 -39.06
CA ILE A 735 18.55 -12.08 -40.17
C ILE A 735 19.79 -11.47 -40.82
N LEU A 736 20.85 -12.26 -40.96
CA LEU A 736 22.06 -11.90 -41.66
C LEU A 736 21.93 -12.40 -43.10
N THR A 737 21.85 -11.48 -44.04
CA THR A 737 21.75 -11.83 -45.47
C THR A 737 23.10 -12.31 -46.00
N PHE A 738 23.09 -13.06 -47.10
CA PHE A 738 24.34 -13.51 -47.74
C PHE A 738 25.21 -12.35 -48.25
N GLN A 739 24.63 -11.16 -48.40
CA GLN A 739 25.33 -9.92 -48.78
C GLN A 739 26.00 -9.24 -47.55
N GLY A 740 25.86 -9.81 -46.32
CA GLY A 740 26.46 -9.28 -45.12
C GLY A 740 25.63 -8.23 -44.36
N ALA A 741 24.42 -7.94 -44.82
CA ALA A 741 23.52 -6.99 -44.13
C ALA A 741 22.76 -7.68 -42.99
N GLU A 742 22.68 -7.04 -41.80
CA GLU A 742 21.81 -7.46 -40.73
C GLU A 742 20.45 -6.79 -40.87
N VAL A 743 19.42 -7.56 -41.22
CA VAL A 743 18.06 -7.09 -41.37
C VAL A 743 17.26 -7.38 -40.10
N ILE A 744 16.64 -6.36 -39.50
CA ILE A 744 15.78 -6.47 -38.35
C ILE A 744 14.34 -6.68 -38.82
N VAL A 745 13.85 -7.88 -38.63
CA VAL A 745 12.49 -8.27 -39.03
C VAL A 745 11.58 -8.28 -37.78
N PRO A 746 10.45 -7.55 -37.79
CA PRO A 746 9.46 -7.67 -36.71
C PRO A 746 8.96 -9.11 -36.58
N ASN A 747 8.82 -9.61 -35.36
CA ASN A 747 8.42 -11.01 -35.15
C ASN A 747 7.03 -11.33 -35.71
N ASN A 748 6.13 -10.34 -35.70
CA ASN A 748 4.81 -10.50 -36.29
C ASN A 748 4.89 -10.86 -37.78
N ASN A 749 5.87 -10.34 -38.54
CA ASN A 749 6.05 -10.68 -39.96
C ASN A 749 6.46 -12.14 -40.13
N LEU A 750 7.27 -12.70 -39.22
CA LEU A 750 7.70 -14.10 -39.27
C LEU A 750 6.56 -15.09 -38.92
N ILE A 751 5.50 -14.64 -38.28
CA ILE A 751 4.32 -15.47 -37.95
C ILE A 751 3.15 -15.22 -38.93
N ALA A 752 2.94 -13.96 -39.33
CA ALA A 752 1.78 -13.58 -40.13
C ALA A 752 1.99 -13.77 -41.64
N THR A 753 3.25 -13.88 -42.12
CA THR A 753 3.56 -14.09 -43.55
C THR A 753 4.15 -15.47 -43.77
N GLN A 754 4.12 -15.92 -45.00
CA GLN A 754 4.77 -17.17 -45.38
C GLN A 754 6.29 -17.04 -45.22
N VAL A 755 6.87 -17.96 -44.50
CA VAL A 755 8.34 -18.09 -44.29
C VAL A 755 8.79 -19.42 -44.88
N ILE A 756 9.77 -19.38 -45.76
CA ILE A 756 10.42 -20.58 -46.27
C ILE A 756 11.67 -20.84 -45.40
N ASN A 757 11.68 -21.95 -44.67
CA ASN A 757 12.85 -22.39 -43.93
C ASN A 757 13.55 -23.48 -44.72
N TRP A 758 14.74 -23.15 -45.19
CA TRP A 758 15.52 -24.02 -46.04
C TRP A 758 16.30 -25.10 -45.29
N THR A 759 16.43 -24.97 -43.97
CA THR A 759 17.28 -25.80 -43.14
C THR A 759 16.55 -26.45 -41.95
N LEU A 760 15.22 -26.30 -41.86
CA LEU A 760 14.41 -26.80 -40.71
C LEU A 760 14.51 -28.33 -40.57
N SER A 761 14.30 -29.08 -41.66
CA SER A 761 14.25 -30.55 -41.64
C SER A 761 15.50 -31.20 -42.21
N SER A 762 16.19 -30.55 -43.14
CA SER A 762 17.41 -31.03 -43.77
C SER A 762 18.19 -29.89 -44.43
N GLN A 763 19.48 -30.04 -44.59
CA GLN A 763 20.31 -29.07 -45.30
C GLN A 763 20.38 -29.33 -46.78
N TRP A 764 19.61 -30.31 -47.26
CA TRP A 764 19.66 -30.71 -48.67
C TRP A 764 18.94 -29.72 -49.53
N ARG A 765 19.66 -29.24 -50.56
CA ARG A 765 19.11 -28.31 -51.55
C ARG A 765 19.14 -28.87 -52.94
N ARG A 766 18.05 -28.79 -53.65
CA ARG A 766 18.00 -29.08 -55.09
C ARG A 766 18.61 -27.90 -55.84
N VAL A 767 19.50 -28.27 -56.75
CA VAL A 767 20.17 -27.35 -57.66
C VAL A 767 19.75 -27.69 -59.07
N ASP A 768 19.29 -26.69 -59.80
CA ASP A 768 18.86 -26.84 -61.18
C ASP A 768 19.83 -26.08 -62.08
N VAL A 769 20.40 -26.75 -63.05
CA VAL A 769 21.34 -26.18 -64.04
C VAL A 769 20.71 -26.25 -65.40
N PRO A 770 20.31 -25.14 -66.03
CA PRO A 770 19.80 -25.10 -67.37
C PRO A 770 20.96 -25.23 -68.37
N VAL A 771 20.77 -26.07 -69.35
CA VAL A 771 21.77 -26.33 -70.43
C VAL A 771 21.07 -26.23 -71.82
N GLY A 772 21.65 -25.42 -72.68
CA GLY A 772 21.19 -25.28 -74.05
C GLY A 772 22.14 -25.96 -75.04
N ILE A 773 21.62 -26.85 -75.91
CA ILE A 773 22.41 -27.65 -76.85
C ILE A 773 21.92 -27.38 -78.30
N ALA A 774 22.83 -27.42 -79.28
CA ALA A 774 22.50 -27.19 -80.67
C ALA A 774 21.52 -28.24 -81.23
N TYR A 775 20.63 -27.79 -82.13
CA TYR A 775 19.71 -28.66 -82.86
C TYR A 775 20.47 -29.71 -83.65
N GLY A 776 19.97 -30.93 -83.75
CA GLY A 776 20.56 -32.05 -84.43
C GLY A 776 21.35 -32.97 -83.50
N THR A 777 21.49 -32.63 -82.23
CA THR A 777 22.11 -33.47 -81.24
C THR A 777 21.11 -34.47 -80.65
N ASP A 778 21.51 -35.75 -80.50
CA ASP A 778 20.67 -36.78 -79.87
C ASP A 778 20.38 -36.46 -78.41
N PRO A 779 19.12 -36.22 -77.98
CA PRO A 779 18.77 -35.88 -76.64
C PRO A 779 19.13 -36.93 -75.56
N GLU A 780 19.02 -38.23 -75.91
CA GLU A 780 19.30 -39.30 -74.93
C GLU A 780 20.79 -39.34 -74.59
N ARG A 781 21.62 -39.08 -75.61
CA ARG A 781 23.07 -38.99 -75.35
C ARG A 781 23.41 -37.82 -74.43
N VAL A 782 22.78 -36.68 -74.58
CA VAL A 782 22.98 -35.50 -73.72
C VAL A 782 22.52 -35.80 -72.32
N ILE A 783 21.37 -36.39 -72.09
CA ILE A 783 20.84 -36.73 -70.80
C ILE A 783 21.82 -37.65 -70.04
N LYS A 784 22.28 -38.70 -70.71
CA LYS A 784 23.24 -39.65 -70.06
C LYS A 784 24.58 -38.99 -69.75
N LEU A 785 25.05 -38.04 -70.56
CA LEU A 785 26.24 -37.29 -70.30
C LEU A 785 26.12 -36.38 -69.09
N LEU A 786 25.03 -35.58 -69.04
CA LEU A 786 24.74 -34.64 -67.93
C LEU A 786 24.62 -35.36 -66.57
N VAL A 787 23.90 -36.48 -66.52
CA VAL A 787 23.77 -37.29 -65.34
C VAL A 787 25.11 -37.82 -64.89
N ARG A 788 25.95 -38.41 -65.76
CA ARG A 788 27.22 -38.92 -65.43
C ARG A 788 28.17 -37.85 -64.87
N VAL A 789 28.15 -36.65 -65.45
CA VAL A 789 28.96 -35.52 -64.93
C VAL A 789 28.58 -35.18 -63.52
N ALA A 790 27.27 -35.10 -63.25
CA ALA A 790 26.79 -34.80 -61.91
C ALA A 790 27.12 -35.92 -60.89
N GLU A 791 26.95 -37.19 -61.28
CA GLU A 791 27.34 -38.37 -60.47
C GLU A 791 28.79 -38.43 -60.12
N SER A 792 29.70 -37.95 -60.99
CA SER A 792 31.14 -37.93 -60.75
C SER A 792 31.60 -36.83 -59.78
N HIS A 793 30.76 -35.85 -59.46
CA HIS A 793 31.11 -34.72 -58.61
C HIS A 793 30.92 -35.03 -57.12
N PRO A 794 31.95 -34.89 -56.25
CA PRO A 794 31.94 -35.34 -54.86
C PRO A 794 30.93 -34.56 -53.99
N GLY A 795 30.52 -33.34 -54.39
CA GLY A 795 29.54 -32.53 -53.69
C GLY A 795 28.07 -32.88 -54.00
N VAL A 796 27.83 -33.73 -55.01
CA VAL A 796 26.45 -34.12 -55.43
C VAL A 796 25.97 -35.30 -54.60
N LEU A 797 24.79 -35.19 -54.05
CA LEU A 797 24.20 -36.19 -53.14
C LEU A 797 23.66 -37.38 -53.93
N LEU A 798 24.33 -38.53 -53.87
CA LEU A 798 23.93 -39.73 -54.61
C LEU A 798 22.73 -40.49 -54.03
N VAL A 799 22.36 -40.25 -52.76
CA VAL A 799 21.12 -40.80 -52.11
C VAL A 799 19.89 -40.35 -52.86
N ARG A 800 19.93 -39.17 -53.50
CA ARG A 800 18.97 -38.68 -54.45
C ARG A 800 19.70 -38.50 -55.82
N PRO A 801 19.64 -39.52 -56.70
CA PRO A 801 20.44 -39.50 -57.90
C PRO A 801 20.14 -38.28 -58.75
N PRO A 802 21.14 -37.70 -59.40
CA PRO A 802 20.96 -36.59 -60.32
C PRO A 802 20.12 -37.06 -61.52
N MET A 803 19.31 -36.18 -62.05
CA MET A 803 18.43 -36.39 -63.15
C MET A 803 18.59 -35.26 -64.20
N ALA A 804 18.60 -35.60 -65.44
CA ALA A 804 18.55 -34.61 -66.55
C ALA A 804 17.26 -34.77 -67.34
N PHE A 805 16.64 -33.67 -67.62
CA PHE A 805 15.37 -33.61 -68.39
C PHE A 805 15.57 -32.81 -69.64
N PHE A 806 14.96 -33.33 -70.74
CA PHE A 806 14.74 -32.54 -71.92
C PHE A 806 13.47 -31.72 -71.73
N LEU A 807 13.60 -30.41 -71.65
CA LEU A 807 12.46 -29.53 -71.35
C LEU A 807 11.72 -29.12 -72.59
N GLY A 808 12.31 -29.26 -73.81
CA GLY A 808 11.67 -28.89 -75.11
C GLY A 808 12.58 -28.09 -76.04
N PHE A 809 11.99 -27.59 -77.05
CA PHE A 809 12.64 -26.85 -78.11
C PHE A 809 12.64 -25.36 -77.85
N GLY A 810 13.83 -24.74 -77.76
CA GLY A 810 14.00 -23.32 -77.57
C GLY A 810 14.17 -22.57 -78.87
N GLU A 811 14.25 -21.23 -78.79
CA GLU A 811 14.42 -20.42 -80.04
C GLU A 811 15.67 -20.72 -80.84
N SER A 812 16.76 -21.07 -80.12
CA SER A 812 18.07 -21.35 -80.73
C SER A 812 18.72 -22.60 -80.25
N ALA A 813 18.16 -23.33 -79.27
CA ALA A 813 18.73 -24.45 -78.60
C ALA A 813 17.71 -25.48 -78.13
N LEU A 814 18.09 -26.75 -78.04
CA LEU A 814 17.38 -27.77 -77.25
C LEU A 814 17.60 -27.48 -75.79
N LYS A 815 16.54 -27.31 -75.01
CA LYS A 815 16.61 -26.97 -73.60
C LYS A 815 16.66 -28.22 -72.75
N PHE A 816 17.70 -28.36 -71.94
CA PHE A 816 17.84 -29.37 -70.97
C PHE A 816 17.96 -28.75 -69.61
N GLU A 817 17.61 -29.48 -68.53
CA GLU A 817 17.83 -29.10 -67.15
C GLU A 817 18.39 -30.28 -66.41
N LEU A 818 19.59 -30.09 -65.86
CA LEU A 818 20.23 -31.02 -64.98
C LEU A 818 19.86 -30.68 -63.56
N ARG A 819 19.18 -31.61 -62.85
CA ARG A 819 18.77 -31.48 -61.43
C ARG A 819 19.58 -32.42 -60.57
N PHE A 820 20.17 -31.88 -59.50
CA PHE A 820 20.86 -32.64 -58.49
C PHE A 820 20.68 -32.02 -57.13
N TRP A 821 21.13 -32.73 -56.09
CA TRP A 821 20.97 -32.27 -54.72
C TRP A 821 22.33 -31.99 -54.12
N SER A 822 22.46 -30.86 -53.43
CA SER A 822 23.59 -30.53 -52.55
C SER A 822 23.31 -31.06 -51.16
N ALA A 823 24.35 -31.59 -50.47
CA ALA A 823 24.29 -32.04 -49.11
C ALA A 823 24.25 -30.87 -48.10
N GLU A 824 24.79 -29.71 -48.52
CA GLU A 824 24.95 -28.55 -47.65
C GLU A 824 24.33 -27.32 -48.29
N GLN A 825 23.56 -26.59 -47.49
CA GLN A 825 22.88 -25.35 -47.91
C GLN A 825 23.91 -24.21 -48.17
N ASP A 826 25.03 -24.16 -47.48
CA ASP A 826 25.95 -23.02 -47.60
C ASP A 826 26.85 -23.10 -48.86
N THR A 827 27.11 -24.30 -49.40
CA THR A 827 28.00 -24.55 -50.53
C THR A 827 27.27 -24.77 -51.85
N TRP A 828 25.93 -24.75 -51.86
CA TRP A 828 25.12 -25.09 -53.05
C TRP A 828 25.49 -24.24 -54.25
N PHE A 829 25.75 -22.93 -54.06
CA PHE A 829 26.02 -22.00 -55.16
C PHE A 829 27.42 -22.30 -55.79
N GLN A 830 28.42 -22.61 -54.93
CA GLN A 830 29.70 -23.04 -55.41
C GLN A 830 29.57 -24.37 -56.17
N LEU A 831 28.86 -25.34 -55.64
CA LEU A 831 28.59 -26.62 -56.28
C LEU A 831 27.87 -26.46 -57.60
N GLN A 832 26.90 -25.55 -57.73
CA GLN A 832 26.21 -25.22 -58.99
C GLN A 832 27.25 -24.75 -60.03
N SER A 833 28.11 -23.83 -59.65
CA SER A 833 29.20 -23.33 -60.52
C SER A 833 30.13 -24.46 -60.97
N ASP A 834 30.60 -25.26 -60.00
CA ASP A 834 31.57 -26.33 -60.27
C ASP A 834 30.99 -27.40 -61.22
N VAL A 835 29.74 -27.83 -60.98
CA VAL A 835 29.03 -28.77 -61.87
C VAL A 835 28.76 -28.13 -63.25
N THR A 836 28.42 -26.83 -63.27
CA THR A 836 28.19 -26.14 -64.57
C THR A 836 29.48 -26.10 -65.42
N VAL A 837 30.62 -25.84 -64.76
CA VAL A 837 31.93 -25.87 -65.41
C VAL A 837 32.27 -27.29 -65.87
N ALA A 838 32.00 -28.32 -65.08
CA ALA A 838 32.21 -29.69 -65.40
C ALA A 838 31.32 -30.12 -66.59
N VAL A 839 30.06 -29.69 -66.65
CA VAL A 839 29.12 -29.88 -67.75
C VAL A 839 29.66 -29.25 -69.03
N ALA A 840 30.10 -27.99 -69.00
CA ALA A 840 30.63 -27.29 -70.16
C ALA A 840 31.87 -28.02 -70.69
N LYS A 841 32.79 -28.51 -69.86
CA LYS A 841 33.96 -29.28 -70.23
C LYS A 841 33.56 -30.62 -70.91
N ALA A 842 32.68 -31.38 -70.27
CA ALA A 842 32.20 -32.66 -70.81
C ALA A 842 31.43 -32.53 -72.12
N LEU A 843 30.67 -31.46 -72.30
CA LEU A 843 30.00 -31.16 -73.59
C LEU A 843 31.04 -30.88 -74.70
N GLN A 844 32.07 -30.11 -74.41
CA GLN A 844 33.20 -29.83 -75.29
C GLN A 844 33.96 -31.12 -75.65
N GLU A 845 34.34 -31.98 -74.66
CA GLU A 845 35.00 -33.26 -74.87
C GLU A 845 34.12 -34.25 -75.73
N ALA A 846 32.78 -34.20 -75.52
CA ALA A 846 31.84 -35.04 -76.32
C ALA A 846 31.56 -34.52 -77.70
N GLY A 847 32.16 -33.38 -78.06
CA GLY A 847 31.90 -32.73 -79.41
C GLY A 847 30.46 -32.22 -79.58
N ILE A 848 29.77 -31.89 -78.44
CA ILE A 848 28.43 -31.38 -78.43
C ILE A 848 28.47 -29.86 -78.37
N GLU A 849 27.87 -29.20 -79.35
CA GLU A 849 27.93 -27.76 -79.53
C GLU A 849 26.89 -27.05 -78.64
N ILE A 850 27.30 -25.96 -78.00
CA ILE A 850 26.41 -25.01 -77.36
C ILE A 850 26.16 -23.89 -78.35
N PRO A 851 24.90 -23.75 -78.87
CA PRO A 851 24.63 -22.87 -79.94
C PRO A 851 24.66 -21.39 -79.55
N PHE A 852 25.19 -20.59 -80.47
CA PHE A 852 24.96 -19.15 -80.41
C PHE A 852 23.54 -18.81 -80.75
N PRO A 853 23.04 -17.65 -80.35
CA PRO A 853 21.70 -17.22 -80.85
C PRO A 853 21.65 -17.23 -82.38
N GLN A 854 20.70 -18.06 -82.92
CA GLN A 854 20.51 -18.21 -84.41
C GLN A 854 19.52 -17.11 -84.81
N ARG A 855 19.85 -16.45 -85.94
CA ARG A 855 18.97 -15.49 -86.60
C ARG A 855 18.98 -15.74 -88.10
N ASP A 856 17.85 -16.00 -88.71
CA ASP A 856 17.68 -16.03 -90.09
C ASP A 856 17.65 -14.61 -90.70
N LEU A 857 18.64 -14.26 -91.43
CA LEU A 857 18.70 -12.96 -92.11
C LEU A 857 18.16 -13.07 -93.47
N HIS A 858 16.97 -12.54 -93.76
CA HIS A 858 16.44 -12.36 -95.12
C HIS A 858 16.96 -11.03 -95.67
N VAL A 859 17.99 -11.11 -96.53
CA VAL A 859 18.49 -9.94 -97.26
C VAL A 859 17.55 -9.56 -98.39
N ARG A 860 16.80 -8.51 -98.25
CA ARG A 860 15.82 -8.04 -99.26
C ARG A 860 16.42 -7.12 -100.34
N SER A 861 17.55 -6.51 -100.11
CA SER A 861 18.24 -5.65 -101.07
C SER A 861 19.72 -5.50 -100.70
N ILE A 862 20.61 -5.59 -101.66
CA ILE A 862 22.03 -5.25 -101.56
C ILE A 862 22.20 -3.95 -102.39
N THR A 863 22.50 -2.85 -101.78
CA THR A 863 22.91 -1.61 -102.44
C THR A 863 24.38 -1.76 -102.84
N PRO A 864 24.72 -1.68 -104.12
CA PRO A 864 26.08 -1.83 -104.58
C PRO A 864 26.92 -0.66 -104.01
N SER A 865 28.05 -0.99 -103.43
CA SER A 865 29.00 -0.01 -102.85
C SER A 865 29.48 0.94 -103.98
N VAL A 866 29.37 2.22 -103.80
CA VAL A 866 29.95 3.26 -104.64
C VAL A 866 31.44 3.11 -104.59
N PRO A 867 32.13 3.11 -105.80
CA PRO A 867 33.54 2.96 -105.87
C PRO A 867 34.31 4.14 -105.23
N GLU A 868 35.42 3.84 -104.71
CA GLU A 868 36.34 4.64 -103.91
C GLU A 868 37.05 5.82 -104.54
N SER A 869 36.43 6.46 -105.51
CA SER A 869 37.10 7.54 -106.31
C SER A 869 36.61 8.98 -106.03
N VAL A 870 35.90 9.25 -104.93
CA VAL A 870 35.38 10.61 -104.68
C VAL A 870 35.78 11.15 -103.30
N LEU A 871 36.70 10.56 -102.64
CA LEU A 871 37.18 11.07 -101.33
C LEU A 871 38.64 11.62 -101.39
N SER A 872 38.85 12.57 -102.36
CA SER A 872 40.04 13.41 -102.37
C SER A 872 39.69 14.82 -102.80
N LYS A 873 39.16 15.62 -101.89
CA LYS A 873 39.29 17.08 -101.83
C LYS A 873 38.25 17.71 -100.93
N ALA A 874 38.75 18.08 -99.79
CA ALA A 874 38.40 19.27 -98.97
C ALA A 874 38.66 18.87 -97.54
N GLY A 875 39.80 19.15 -96.87
CA GLY A 875 40.07 20.51 -96.37
C GLY A 875 39.58 20.63 -94.90
N HIS A 876 40.45 20.39 -93.97
CA HIS A 876 40.26 20.92 -92.55
C HIS A 876 40.05 22.44 -92.71
N PRO A 877 39.41 23.21 -91.83
CA PRO A 877 39.84 23.27 -90.37
C PRO A 877 38.74 23.63 -89.36
N THR A 878 39.27 23.55 -88.02
CA THR A 878 39.08 24.45 -86.92
C THR A 878 37.78 24.41 -86.12
N SER A 879 37.97 23.89 -84.85
CA SER A 879 37.84 24.54 -83.53
C SER A 879 36.59 25.35 -83.20
N ILE A 880 36.25 25.25 -81.91
CA ILE A 880 35.74 26.18 -81.03
C ILE A 880 34.51 25.71 -80.24
N SER A 881 34.78 25.45 -78.94
CA SER A 881 34.26 25.90 -77.66
C SER A 881 32.81 25.57 -77.24
N ARG A 882 32.73 24.90 -76.22
CA ARG A 882 32.37 25.32 -74.82
C ARG A 882 31.03 26.02 -74.66
N GLU A 883 30.41 25.60 -73.64
CA GLU A 883 29.37 26.18 -72.77
C GLU A 883 27.98 25.52 -73.02
N GLY A 884 27.32 25.08 -72.00
CA GLY A 884 27.27 25.35 -70.60
C GLY A 884 25.81 25.26 -70.16
N ARG A 885 25.67 24.89 -68.95
CA ARG A 885 24.52 25.14 -68.07
C ARG A 885 23.33 24.20 -68.10
N LYS A 886 23.26 23.45 -67.08
CA LYS A 886 22.49 23.68 -65.80
C LYS A 886 20.99 23.39 -65.83
N SER A 887 20.70 22.57 -64.84
CA SER A 887 19.55 22.60 -63.92
C SER A 887 18.20 22.10 -64.50
N GLY A 888 17.50 21.36 -63.81
CA GLY A 888 17.11 21.22 -62.47
C GLY A 888 15.95 20.25 -62.35
N THR A 889 15.97 19.67 -61.23
CA THR A 889 14.86 19.32 -60.31
C THR A 889 13.53 18.84 -60.89
N ASN A 890 13.19 17.60 -60.57
CA ASN A 890 12.29 17.27 -59.47
C ASN A 890 12.46 15.83 -59.06
#